data_12127e6cefa399c6b1a494e4c92ecb6d
#
_entry.id   12127e6cefa399c6b1a494e4c92ecb6d
#
_cell.length_a   1.000
_cell.length_b   1.000
_cell.length_c   1.000
_cell.angle_alpha   90.00
_cell.angle_beta   90.00
_cell.angle_gamma   90.00
#
_symmetry.space_group_name_H-M   'P 1'
#
loop_
_entity.id
_entity.type
_entity.pdbx_description
1 polymer ?
#
loop_
_entity_poly.entity_id
_entity_poly.type
_entity_poly.pdbx_seq_one_letter_code
_entity_poly.pdbx_strand_id
1 'polypeptide(L)'
;MKTSIKEYLQEHDKAQINDLAAALGKEGSKDFRDLVKTISLMERRHELKFEDDGSLRLAQKKAPAITLKGIFHAHKNGFGFVSLEGEEEDLFVGRNDVNHAIDGDTVEIVITKVADRNKGTAAEAKIIDVLEHSIKTVVGQIVLDEEKPKYAGYIRSKNQKISQLIYVKKPAIQLEGTEILKVEIDQYPSRKHNYFVATVRDVVGHVTDPGIDVLEVLESMDIVSEFPEEVLKEAEQVPDAPSAKDLEGRLDLREEITFTIDGADAKDLDDAVHIKLLKNGNFELGVHIADVSYYVQEGSALDKEALNRATSVYVTDRVVPMLPERLSNGICSLNPNVDRLTQSAIMEIDPHGKVVKHTITQTVINTTFRMTYSDVNDILAGDEEKAQTFKKIVPSIHQMATLHGILESMRIRRGALNFDTNEAKILVNKEGKPVDIVLRQRGIAERMIESFMLIANETVAEHFTRLKLPFIYRIHEDPKAEKVQKFIDYASSFGIQIYGTASEMSQEALQEIMRKVEGEPYADVLSMMLLRSMQQARYSEHNHGHYGLAAEYYTHFTSPIRRYPDLMVHRMVREYGKSQEVAEHFEQVLPDIASQSSSRERRAIDAEREVEAMKKAEYMEDYVGEEYDAVVSSVVKFGLFVELPNTVEGLIHITNLPEFYHFNERDLTLRGEKSGVTFRVGQQIRIKVERADKMTGEIDFSYIPSEWDVVEKGLKSKGRERDGNRRDRRRKDKKVSKGSTARKDDKRKDSFSKSKKKKGKKPFYKEVAKKGVKHGKGRRKGSRTK
;
A
#
# COMPACT_ATOMS: atom_id res chain seq x y z
N MET A 1 32.15 6.69 54.26
CA MET A 1 31.56 8.02 54.03
C MET A 1 30.52 8.02 52.88
N LYS A 2 30.83 7.64 51.63
CA LYS A 2 29.81 7.57 50.57
C LYS A 2 28.62 6.67 50.91
N THR A 3 28.89 5.50 51.44
CA THR A 3 27.89 4.52 51.85
C THR A 3 27.00 5.10 52.94
N SER A 4 27.60 5.68 53.96
CA SER A 4 26.87 6.31 55.08
C SER A 4 25.99 7.49 54.66
N ILE A 5 26.49 8.31 53.70
CA ILE A 5 25.67 9.38 53.09
C ILE A 5 24.43 8.81 52.36
N LYS A 6 24.63 7.71 51.62
CA LYS A 6 23.50 7.07 50.92
C LYS A 6 22.49 6.45 51.85
N GLU A 7 22.96 5.75 52.89
CA GLU A 7 22.12 5.12 53.91
C GLU A 7 21.29 6.20 54.64
N TYR A 8 21.89 7.30 55.06
CA TYR A 8 21.19 8.37 55.73
C TYR A 8 20.10 9.03 54.83
N LEU A 9 20.45 9.28 53.56
CA LEU A 9 19.48 9.86 52.60
C LEU A 9 18.41 8.85 52.12
N GLN A 10 18.65 7.54 52.29
CA GLN A 10 17.61 6.51 52.08
C GLN A 10 16.58 6.49 53.19
N GLU A 11 17.00 6.80 54.42
CA GLU A 11 16.12 6.85 55.60
C GLU A 11 15.34 8.20 55.72
N HIS A 12 15.97 9.30 55.31
CA HIS A 12 15.46 10.66 55.59
C HIS A 12 14.97 11.40 54.33
N ASP A 13 14.97 10.75 53.14
CA ASP A 13 14.57 11.28 51.83
C ASP A 13 15.35 12.53 51.36
N LYS A 14 15.60 13.51 52.28
CA LYS A 14 16.45 14.72 52.06
C LYS A 14 17.08 15.21 53.34
N ALA A 15 18.24 15.87 53.24
CA ALA A 15 18.92 16.46 54.36
C ALA A 15 19.71 17.71 53.98
N GLN A 16 19.84 18.65 54.91
CA GLN A 16 20.82 19.75 54.81
C GLN A 16 22.23 19.20 55.11
N ILE A 17 23.26 19.86 54.52
CA ILE A 17 24.66 19.42 54.72
C ILE A 17 25.04 19.38 56.17
N ASN A 18 24.53 20.34 56.96
CA ASN A 18 24.83 20.46 58.41
C ASN A 18 24.19 19.29 59.20
N ASP A 19 22.94 18.92 58.86
CA ASP A 19 22.22 17.81 59.51
C ASP A 19 22.89 16.48 59.18
N LEU A 20 23.36 16.35 57.97
CA LEU A 20 24.15 15.18 57.52
C LEU A 20 25.49 15.11 58.20
N ALA A 21 26.16 16.26 58.43
CA ALA A 21 27.44 16.32 59.15
C ALA A 21 27.29 15.92 60.62
N ALA A 22 26.23 16.42 61.27
CA ALA A 22 25.92 16.07 62.66
C ALA A 22 25.60 14.57 62.80
N ALA A 23 24.73 14.06 61.95
CA ALA A 23 24.34 12.64 61.95
C ALA A 23 25.52 11.66 61.71
N LEU A 24 26.47 12.07 60.88
CA LEU A 24 27.67 11.26 60.58
C LEU A 24 28.85 11.56 61.50
N GLY A 25 28.71 12.44 62.49
CA GLY A 25 29.80 12.84 63.41
C GLY A 25 30.98 13.52 62.68
N LYS A 26 30.67 14.34 61.65
CA LYS A 26 31.63 15.03 60.76
C LYS A 26 31.59 16.55 60.89
N GLU A 27 31.40 17.04 62.09
CA GLU A 27 31.30 18.48 62.41
C GLU A 27 32.67 19.18 62.53
N GLY A 28 33.74 18.42 62.75
CA GLY A 28 35.10 18.94 62.82
C GLY A 28 35.56 19.57 61.50
N SER A 29 36.30 20.67 61.54
CA SER A 29 36.69 21.45 60.34
C SER A 29 37.39 20.68 59.24
N LYS A 30 38.12 19.60 59.56
CA LYS A 30 38.75 18.71 58.58
C LYS A 30 37.76 17.69 58.04
N ASP A 31 36.99 17.05 58.90
CA ASP A 31 36.02 16.04 58.58
C ASP A 31 34.84 16.62 57.77
N PHE A 32 34.42 17.83 58.10
CA PHE A 32 33.40 18.57 57.33
C PHE A 32 33.85 18.91 55.92
N ARG A 33 35.12 19.34 55.73
CA ARG A 33 35.70 19.52 54.38
C ARG A 33 35.71 18.25 53.55
N ASP A 34 36.02 17.13 54.15
CA ASP A 34 36.07 15.84 53.47
C ASP A 34 34.65 15.33 53.13
N LEU A 35 33.65 15.62 53.97
CA LEU A 35 32.25 15.39 53.70
C LEU A 35 31.79 16.21 52.50
N VAL A 36 32.03 17.54 52.48
CA VAL A 36 31.63 18.43 51.36
C VAL A 36 32.30 18.01 50.06
N LYS A 37 33.60 17.63 50.06
CA LYS A 37 34.29 17.09 48.90
C LYS A 37 33.66 15.79 48.41
N THR A 38 33.22 14.91 49.30
CA THR A 38 32.56 13.66 48.95
C THR A 38 31.18 13.92 48.35
N ILE A 39 30.41 14.83 48.89
CA ILE A 39 29.13 15.29 48.38
C ILE A 39 29.30 15.87 46.98
N SER A 40 30.24 16.79 46.74
CA SER A 40 30.52 17.37 45.43
C SER A 40 30.97 16.34 44.39
N LEU A 41 31.72 15.32 44.82
CA LEU A 41 32.09 14.18 43.95
C LEU A 41 30.87 13.30 43.59
N MET A 42 29.96 13.09 44.53
CA MET A 42 28.72 12.31 44.31
C MET A 42 27.75 13.07 43.42
N GLU A 43 27.64 14.40 43.58
CA GLU A 43 26.86 15.27 42.70
C GLU A 43 27.38 15.24 41.25
N ARG A 44 28.72 15.42 41.04
CA ARG A 44 29.35 15.32 39.71
C ARG A 44 29.14 13.96 39.03
N ARG A 45 28.92 12.92 39.84
CA ARG A 45 28.62 11.55 39.37
C ARG A 45 27.12 11.30 39.23
N HIS A 46 26.28 12.33 39.41
CA HIS A 46 24.84 12.22 39.43
C HIS A 46 24.29 11.16 40.41
N GLU A 47 24.98 10.97 41.52
CA GLU A 47 24.54 10.10 42.61
C GLU A 47 23.68 10.87 43.63
N LEU A 48 23.85 12.19 43.71
CA LEU A 48 23.10 13.16 44.53
C LEU A 48 22.62 14.34 43.68
N LYS A 49 21.58 15.01 44.15
CA LYS A 49 21.06 16.26 43.57
C LYS A 49 20.83 17.26 44.72
N PHE A 50 21.19 18.55 44.51
CA PHE A 50 20.71 19.63 45.31
C PHE A 50 19.31 20.05 44.88
N GLU A 51 18.41 20.23 45.82
CA GLU A 51 17.11 20.84 45.62
C GLU A 51 17.22 22.37 45.78
N ASP A 52 16.17 23.12 45.35
CA ASP A 52 16.14 24.57 45.37
C ASP A 52 16.25 25.17 46.80
N ASP A 53 15.93 24.38 47.82
CA ASP A 53 16.04 24.74 49.26
C ASP A 53 17.43 24.45 49.83
N GLY A 54 18.40 24.04 49.02
CA GLY A 54 19.76 23.69 49.41
C GLY A 54 19.90 22.33 50.08
N SER A 55 18.84 21.53 50.18
CA SER A 55 18.91 20.19 50.71
C SER A 55 19.46 19.19 49.65
N LEU A 56 20.11 18.16 50.14
CA LEU A 56 20.62 17.03 49.35
C LEU A 56 19.60 15.90 49.27
N ARG A 57 19.46 15.29 48.09
CA ARG A 57 18.66 14.11 47.87
C ARG A 57 19.41 13.11 47.03
N LEU A 58 19.16 11.81 47.21
CA LEU A 58 19.66 10.80 46.33
C LEU A 58 19.05 11.03 44.93
N ALA A 59 19.90 11.06 43.91
CA ALA A 59 19.39 11.09 42.53
C ALA A 59 18.58 9.81 42.30
N GLN A 60 17.30 9.98 42.04
CA GLN A 60 16.44 8.85 41.71
C GLN A 60 16.99 8.24 40.42
N LYS A 61 17.39 6.95 40.45
CA LYS A 61 17.55 6.18 39.23
C LYS A 61 16.22 6.30 38.48
N LYS A 62 16.23 6.96 37.31
CA LYS A 62 15.07 6.90 36.43
C LYS A 62 14.69 5.44 36.32
N ALA A 63 13.44 5.11 36.61
CA ALA A 63 12.90 3.77 36.31
C ALA A 63 13.31 3.45 34.86
N PRO A 64 13.71 2.21 34.54
CA PRO A 64 14.04 1.84 33.17
C PRO A 64 12.88 2.28 32.29
N ALA A 65 13.17 3.15 31.33
CA ALA A 65 12.15 3.60 30.38
C ALA A 65 11.65 2.32 29.68
N ILE A 66 10.33 2.17 29.60
CA ILE A 66 9.76 1.03 28.87
C ILE A 66 10.11 1.25 27.42
N THR A 67 10.91 0.35 26.87
CA THR A 67 11.25 0.34 25.45
C THR A 67 10.22 -0.45 24.67
N LEU A 68 9.96 -0.02 23.44
CA LEU A 68 9.05 -0.66 22.50
C LEU A 68 9.83 -0.98 21.23
N LYS A 69 9.41 -2.05 20.52
CA LYS A 69 9.97 -2.44 19.23
C LYS A 69 9.01 -1.98 18.13
N GLY A 70 9.55 -1.40 17.04
CA GLY A 70 8.77 -0.97 15.89
C GLY A 70 9.63 -0.86 14.63
N ILE A 71 8.99 -0.55 13.51
CA ILE A 71 9.63 -0.35 12.21
C ILE A 71 9.74 1.16 11.96
N PHE A 72 10.94 1.63 11.63
CA PHE A 72 11.21 3.03 11.34
C PHE A 72 10.99 3.34 9.86
N HIS A 73 10.17 4.33 9.56
CA HIS A 73 9.92 4.87 8.23
C HIS A 73 10.58 6.24 8.10
N ALA A 74 11.68 6.29 7.34
CA ALA A 74 12.43 7.52 7.13
C ALA A 74 11.71 8.46 6.14
N HIS A 75 11.84 9.76 6.39
CA HIS A 75 11.41 10.81 5.46
C HIS A 75 12.63 11.51 4.85
N LYS A 76 12.57 11.91 3.56
CA LYS A 76 13.67 12.59 2.84
C LYS A 76 14.23 13.81 3.57
N ASN A 77 13.48 14.42 4.45
CA ASN A 77 13.89 15.57 5.27
C ASN A 77 14.61 15.19 6.57
N GLY A 78 14.95 13.90 6.81
CA GLY A 78 15.76 13.44 7.94
C GLY A 78 15.02 13.24 9.27
N PHE A 79 13.70 13.37 9.32
CA PHE A 79 12.82 12.87 10.38
C PHE A 79 12.14 11.58 9.93
N GLY A 80 11.35 10.94 10.78
CA GLY A 80 10.59 9.76 10.37
C GLY A 80 9.48 9.42 11.35
N PHE A 81 8.92 8.23 11.16
CA PHE A 81 7.84 7.69 11.96
C PHE A 81 8.17 6.24 12.36
N VAL A 82 7.68 5.79 13.50
CA VAL A 82 7.79 4.39 13.90
C VAL A 82 6.42 3.78 14.05
N SER A 83 6.17 2.75 13.26
CA SER A 83 4.97 1.92 13.35
C SER A 83 5.18 0.83 14.39
N LEU A 84 4.20 0.64 15.28
CA LEU A 84 4.19 -0.43 16.28
C LEU A 84 3.20 -1.50 15.87
N GLU A 85 3.55 -2.75 16.10
CA GLU A 85 2.67 -3.89 15.81
C GLU A 85 1.36 -3.79 16.60
N GLY A 86 0.22 -3.85 15.89
CA GLY A 86 -1.12 -3.76 16.49
C GLY A 86 -1.60 -2.36 16.86
N GLU A 87 -0.82 -1.30 16.55
CA GLU A 87 -1.22 0.10 16.76
C GLU A 87 -1.49 0.79 15.43
N GLU A 88 -2.53 1.65 15.41
CA GLU A 88 -2.93 2.35 14.18
C GLU A 88 -2.22 3.70 13.98
N GLU A 89 -1.69 4.31 15.04
CA GLU A 89 -1.06 5.63 15.00
C GLU A 89 0.47 5.49 15.06
N ASP A 90 1.17 5.94 14.04
CA ASP A 90 2.62 6.02 14.01
C ASP A 90 3.16 7.05 15.00
N LEU A 91 4.36 6.79 15.53
CA LEU A 91 5.06 7.69 16.45
C LEU A 91 6.04 8.56 15.67
N PHE A 92 5.93 9.88 15.82
CA PHE A 92 6.86 10.82 15.18
C PHE A 92 8.24 10.77 15.84
N VAL A 93 9.31 10.71 15.00
CA VAL A 93 10.72 10.73 15.43
C VAL A 93 11.41 11.93 14.79
N GLY A 94 11.82 12.89 15.61
CA GLY A 94 12.52 14.08 15.13
C GLY A 94 13.94 13.78 14.64
N ARG A 95 14.52 14.64 13.77
CA ARG A 95 15.88 14.47 13.19
C ARG A 95 16.97 14.12 14.19
N ASN A 96 16.94 14.70 15.39
CA ASN A 96 17.94 14.49 16.43
C ASN A 96 17.74 13.19 17.21
N ASP A 97 16.61 12.53 17.03
CA ASP A 97 16.20 11.33 17.77
C ASP A 97 16.16 10.06 16.91
N VAL A 98 16.55 10.16 15.62
CA VAL A 98 16.63 9.04 14.66
C VAL A 98 17.75 8.05 14.98
N ASN A 99 18.80 8.46 15.71
CA ASN A 99 19.93 7.63 16.14
C ASN A 99 20.56 6.75 15.01
N HIS A 100 20.74 7.33 13.81
CA HIS A 100 21.30 6.70 12.61
C HIS A 100 20.47 5.55 12.00
N ALA A 101 19.23 5.34 12.47
CA ALA A 101 18.33 4.40 11.81
C ALA A 101 18.02 4.84 10.37
N ILE A 102 17.86 3.87 9.48
CA ILE A 102 17.51 4.05 8.08
C ILE A 102 16.11 3.50 7.81
N ASP A 103 15.57 3.79 6.62
CA ASP A 103 14.21 3.38 6.26
C ASP A 103 14.02 1.86 6.36
N GLY A 104 12.95 1.44 7.01
CA GLY A 104 12.61 0.04 7.21
C GLY A 104 13.30 -0.65 8.39
N ASP A 105 14.24 0.01 9.09
CA ASP A 105 14.94 -0.60 10.22
C ASP A 105 13.99 -1.00 11.34
N THR A 106 14.26 -2.17 11.92
CA THR A 106 13.64 -2.57 13.18
C THR A 106 14.37 -1.90 14.33
N VAL A 107 13.65 -1.08 15.09
CA VAL A 107 14.24 -0.20 16.11
C VAL A 107 13.66 -0.42 17.49
N GLU A 108 14.47 -0.17 18.51
CA GLU A 108 14.05 -0.01 19.88
C GLU A 108 13.83 1.47 20.20
N ILE A 109 12.67 1.83 20.70
CA ILE A 109 12.27 3.22 20.94
C ILE A 109 11.82 3.47 22.38
N VAL A 110 11.87 4.74 22.79
CA VAL A 110 11.23 5.26 24.00
C VAL A 110 10.31 6.40 23.62
N ILE A 111 9.08 6.36 24.17
CA ILE A 111 8.13 7.46 23.99
C ILE A 111 8.60 8.66 24.80
N THR A 112 8.89 9.78 24.12
CA THR A 112 9.32 11.04 24.73
C THR A 112 8.13 11.95 25.03
N LYS A 113 7.07 11.87 24.21
CA LYS A 113 5.85 12.68 24.36
C LYS A 113 4.61 11.88 23.96
N VAL A 114 3.60 11.94 24.81
CA VAL A 114 2.31 11.28 24.53
C VAL A 114 1.44 12.22 23.72
N ALA A 115 0.69 11.68 22.75
CA ALA A 115 -0.26 12.46 21.95
C ALA A 115 -1.30 13.16 22.83
N ASP A 116 -1.57 14.43 22.53
CA ASP A 116 -2.64 15.21 23.15
C ASP A 116 -3.65 15.60 22.07
N ARG A 117 -4.73 14.82 21.98
CA ARG A 117 -5.80 15.04 20.97
C ARG A 117 -6.49 16.41 21.14
N ASN A 118 -6.49 16.98 22.34
CA ASN A 118 -7.11 18.29 22.58
C ASN A 118 -6.25 19.43 22.00
N LYS A 119 -4.95 19.20 21.81
CA LYS A 119 -4.00 20.16 21.23
C LYS A 119 -3.58 19.77 19.81
N GLY A 120 -4.08 18.66 19.25
CA GLY A 120 -3.71 18.18 17.93
C GLY A 120 -2.22 17.78 17.81
N THR A 121 -1.56 17.40 18.93
CA THR A 121 -0.15 16.99 18.91
C THR A 121 -0.02 15.48 18.82
N ALA A 122 0.76 15.00 17.83
CA ALA A 122 1.12 13.59 17.68
C ALA A 122 2.01 13.11 18.85
N ALA A 123 2.05 11.79 19.04
CA ALA A 123 3.01 11.20 19.97
C ALA A 123 4.42 11.26 19.37
N GLU A 124 5.43 11.52 20.22
CA GLU A 124 6.83 11.59 19.79
C GLU A 124 7.63 10.47 20.45
N ALA A 125 8.55 9.90 19.70
CA ALA A 125 9.46 8.85 20.16
C ALA A 125 10.91 9.20 19.84
N LYS A 126 11.82 8.51 20.52
CA LYS A 126 13.25 8.54 20.27
C LYS A 126 13.76 7.12 20.05
N ILE A 127 14.55 6.91 19.02
CA ILE A 127 15.22 5.65 18.75
C ILE A 127 16.40 5.53 19.70
N ILE A 128 16.44 4.43 20.46
CA ILE A 128 17.50 4.11 21.40
C ILE A 128 18.56 3.24 20.73
N ASP A 129 18.09 2.25 19.96
CA ASP A 129 18.97 1.33 19.24
C ASP A 129 18.31 0.83 17.96
N VAL A 130 19.14 0.39 17.00
CA VAL A 130 18.72 -0.31 15.79
C VAL A 130 18.96 -1.79 16.03
N LEU A 131 17.88 -2.56 16.05
CA LEU A 131 17.89 -3.99 16.32
C LEU A 131 18.26 -4.81 15.08
N GLU A 132 17.75 -4.36 13.91
CA GLU A 132 18.01 -4.99 12.62
C GLU A 132 17.93 -3.93 11.51
N HIS A 133 18.92 -3.93 10.62
CA HIS A 133 18.92 -3.10 9.44
C HIS A 133 18.13 -3.78 8.30
N SER A 134 17.24 -3.04 7.66
CA SER A 134 16.43 -3.51 6.53
C SER A 134 17.21 -3.49 5.22
N ILE A 135 17.99 -2.43 4.97
CA ILE A 135 18.76 -2.24 3.73
C ILE A 135 20.10 -2.93 3.88
N LYS A 136 20.27 -4.07 3.22
CA LYS A 136 21.52 -4.85 3.20
C LYS A 136 22.34 -4.62 1.92
N THR A 137 21.63 -4.30 0.82
CA THR A 137 22.22 -4.03 -0.48
C THR A 137 21.72 -2.70 -1.03
N VAL A 138 22.53 -2.04 -1.85
CA VAL A 138 22.14 -0.81 -2.56
C VAL A 138 22.61 -0.91 -4.00
N VAL A 139 21.79 -0.38 -4.92
CA VAL A 139 22.13 -0.29 -6.34
C VAL A 139 22.26 1.18 -6.72
N GLY A 140 23.21 1.48 -7.61
CA GLY A 140 23.40 2.81 -8.14
C GLY A 140 24.67 2.98 -8.91
N GLN A 141 24.81 4.13 -9.55
CA GLN A 141 26.01 4.47 -10.32
C GLN A 141 27.20 4.75 -9.40
N ILE A 142 28.37 4.17 -9.71
CA ILE A 142 29.63 4.53 -9.05
C ILE A 142 30.11 5.91 -9.50
N VAL A 143 30.48 6.75 -8.55
CA VAL A 143 31.20 8.01 -8.80
C VAL A 143 32.59 7.85 -8.20
N LEU A 144 33.61 7.88 -9.05
CA LEU A 144 34.99 7.73 -8.61
C LEU A 144 35.41 8.90 -7.72
N ASP A 145 36.19 8.65 -6.67
CA ASP A 145 36.63 9.67 -5.70
C ASP A 145 38.14 9.50 -5.42
N GLU A 146 38.95 10.28 -6.10
CA GLU A 146 40.41 10.30 -5.94
C GLU A 146 40.86 10.94 -4.61
N GLU A 147 40.01 11.78 -3.99
CA GLU A 147 40.32 12.44 -2.72
C GLU A 147 40.34 11.47 -1.55
N LYS A 148 39.67 10.33 -1.68
CA LYS A 148 39.63 9.27 -0.66
C LYS A 148 40.24 7.96 -1.15
N PRO A 149 41.58 7.86 -1.22
CA PRO A 149 42.28 6.72 -1.84
C PRO A 149 42.02 5.37 -1.20
N LYS A 150 41.40 5.33 -0.01
CA LYS A 150 40.97 4.09 0.66
C LYS A 150 39.81 3.40 -0.06
N TYR A 151 38.96 4.16 -0.78
CA TYR A 151 37.79 3.70 -1.47
C TYR A 151 37.98 3.84 -2.98
N ALA A 152 37.16 3.16 -3.77
CA ALA A 152 37.08 3.36 -5.22
C ALA A 152 36.30 4.64 -5.56
N GLY A 153 35.29 4.93 -4.75
CA GLY A 153 34.39 6.05 -4.91
C GLY A 153 33.16 5.89 -4.01
N TYR A 154 32.06 6.46 -4.41
CA TYR A 154 30.79 6.33 -3.71
C TYR A 154 29.65 6.04 -4.69
N ILE A 155 28.57 5.39 -4.19
CA ILE A 155 27.37 5.12 -4.96
C ILE A 155 26.44 6.32 -4.95
N ARG A 156 25.97 6.71 -6.13
CA ARG A 156 24.82 7.60 -6.32
C ARG A 156 23.57 6.73 -6.45
N SER A 157 22.84 6.54 -5.35
CA SER A 157 21.58 5.80 -5.33
C SER A 157 20.40 6.70 -5.68
N LYS A 158 19.37 6.14 -6.35
CA LYS A 158 18.06 6.79 -6.59
C LYS A 158 17.22 6.88 -5.31
N ASN A 159 17.52 6.06 -4.29
CA ASN A 159 16.78 6.05 -3.03
C ASN A 159 17.00 7.35 -2.24
N GLN A 160 16.07 8.30 -2.36
CA GLN A 160 16.10 9.61 -1.70
C GLN A 160 16.04 9.54 -0.16
N LYS A 161 15.66 8.40 0.41
CA LYS A 161 15.63 8.19 1.86
C LYS A 161 17.02 7.91 2.45
N ILE A 162 18.00 7.58 1.60
CA ILE A 162 19.41 7.43 1.98
C ILE A 162 20.10 8.77 1.73
N SER A 163 20.29 9.55 2.78
CA SER A 163 20.92 10.88 2.68
C SER A 163 22.44 10.86 2.86
N GLN A 164 23.01 9.74 3.32
CA GLN A 164 24.43 9.57 3.59
C GLN A 164 25.15 8.97 2.39
N LEU A 165 26.43 9.31 2.22
CA LEU A 165 27.27 8.73 1.17
C LEU A 165 27.54 7.24 1.44
N ILE A 166 27.57 6.43 0.39
CA ILE A 166 27.87 5.01 0.42
C ILE A 166 29.22 4.79 -0.26
N TYR A 167 30.30 4.76 0.54
CA TYR A 167 31.65 4.53 0.01
C TYR A 167 31.86 3.06 -0.33
N VAL A 168 32.45 2.81 -1.51
CA VAL A 168 32.73 1.48 -2.04
C VAL A 168 34.19 1.14 -1.82
N LYS A 169 34.47 -0.01 -1.19
CA LYS A 169 35.83 -0.56 -1.10
C LYS A 169 36.36 -0.82 -2.51
N LYS A 170 37.70 -0.72 -2.67
CA LYS A 170 38.32 -1.01 -3.97
C LYS A 170 38.10 -2.46 -4.34
N PRO A 171 37.34 -2.75 -5.45
CA PRO A 171 37.20 -4.11 -5.94
C PRO A 171 38.46 -4.58 -6.69
N ALA A 172 38.50 -5.87 -7.01
CA ALA A 172 39.55 -6.42 -7.86
C ALA A 172 39.44 -5.99 -9.34
N ILE A 173 38.25 -5.60 -9.77
CA ILE A 173 37.97 -5.09 -11.12
C ILE A 173 38.30 -3.61 -11.20
N GLN A 174 38.75 -3.15 -12.38
CA GLN A 174 38.92 -1.72 -12.64
C GLN A 174 37.56 -1.11 -12.96
N LEU A 175 37.25 0.02 -12.31
CA LEU A 175 36.02 0.78 -12.53
C LEU A 175 36.33 2.04 -13.33
N GLU A 176 35.41 2.40 -14.25
CA GLU A 176 35.52 3.56 -15.15
C GLU A 176 34.60 4.73 -14.71
N GLY A 177 33.65 4.49 -13.78
CA GLY A 177 32.69 5.49 -13.31
C GLY A 177 31.37 5.49 -14.09
N THR A 178 31.21 4.58 -15.03
CA THR A 178 30.01 4.41 -15.83
C THR A 178 29.15 3.22 -15.38
N GLU A 179 29.67 2.42 -14.44
CA GLU A 179 29.01 1.21 -13.98
C GLU A 179 27.89 1.51 -13.01
N ILE A 180 26.81 0.75 -13.14
CA ILE A 180 25.76 0.58 -12.14
C ILE A 180 26.15 -0.64 -11.32
N LEU A 181 26.38 -0.46 -10.03
CA LEU A 181 26.84 -1.50 -9.12
C LEU A 181 25.76 -1.89 -8.13
N LYS A 182 25.65 -3.18 -7.84
CA LYS A 182 24.97 -3.71 -6.65
C LYS A 182 26.03 -3.91 -5.57
N VAL A 183 25.91 -3.20 -4.45
CA VAL A 183 26.85 -3.23 -3.35
C VAL A 183 26.19 -3.76 -2.08
N GLU A 184 26.93 -4.54 -1.31
CA GLU A 184 26.53 -5.04 0.01
C GLU A 184 27.08 -4.13 1.10
N ILE A 185 26.24 -3.74 2.05
CA ILE A 185 26.63 -2.82 3.14
C ILE A 185 27.39 -3.58 4.20
N ASP A 186 28.67 -3.20 4.40
CA ASP A 186 29.54 -3.75 5.44
C ASP A 186 29.47 -2.94 6.74
N GLN A 187 29.27 -1.62 6.64
CA GLN A 187 29.22 -0.73 7.80
C GLN A 187 28.14 0.32 7.60
N TYR A 188 27.30 0.46 8.61
CA TYR A 188 26.23 1.46 8.67
C TYR A 188 26.72 2.77 9.32
N PRO A 189 26.06 3.91 9.05
CA PRO A 189 26.35 5.17 9.72
C PRO A 189 26.31 5.03 11.24
N SER A 190 27.16 5.74 11.92
CA SER A 190 27.28 5.70 13.39
C SER A 190 27.74 7.06 13.93
N ARG A 191 27.81 7.19 15.23
CA ARG A 191 28.36 8.41 15.88
C ARG A 191 29.81 8.72 15.51
N LYS A 192 30.58 7.71 15.01
CA LYS A 192 31.97 7.88 14.60
C LYS A 192 32.11 8.33 13.15
N HIS A 193 31.21 7.91 12.29
CA HIS A 193 31.20 8.25 10.87
C HIS A 193 29.77 8.29 10.34
N ASN A 194 29.41 9.35 9.63
CA ASN A 194 28.07 9.54 9.05
C ASN A 194 28.04 9.13 7.56
N TYR A 195 28.51 7.91 7.26
CA TYR A 195 28.52 7.32 5.92
C TYR A 195 28.48 5.79 6.02
N PHE A 196 28.04 5.16 4.95
CA PHE A 196 28.09 3.72 4.77
C PHE A 196 29.44 3.30 4.16
N VAL A 197 29.83 2.06 4.40
CA VAL A 197 30.92 1.39 3.67
C VAL A 197 30.35 0.10 3.08
N ALA A 198 30.61 -0.13 1.80
CA ALA A 198 30.07 -1.25 1.07
C ALA A 198 31.14 -1.94 0.21
N THR A 199 30.87 -3.21 -0.12
CA THR A 199 31.67 -4.03 -1.04
C THR A 199 30.87 -4.31 -2.30
N VAL A 200 31.49 -4.26 -3.48
CA VAL A 200 30.86 -4.61 -4.76
C VAL A 200 30.47 -6.08 -4.72
N ARG A 201 29.20 -6.35 -4.92
CA ARG A 201 28.66 -7.70 -5.06
C ARG A 201 28.55 -8.09 -6.53
N ASP A 202 28.02 -7.17 -7.35
CA ASP A 202 27.80 -7.41 -8.77
C ASP A 202 27.85 -6.11 -9.58
N VAL A 203 28.11 -6.24 -10.89
CA VAL A 203 28.01 -5.16 -11.87
C VAL A 203 26.75 -5.37 -12.66
N VAL A 204 25.74 -4.52 -12.42
CA VAL A 204 24.42 -4.62 -13.06
C VAL A 204 24.49 -4.27 -14.54
N GLY A 205 25.35 -3.31 -14.92
CA GLY A 205 25.58 -2.86 -16.28
C GLY A 205 26.22 -1.49 -16.33
N HIS A 206 26.17 -0.84 -17.48
CA HIS A 206 26.72 0.51 -17.69
C HIS A 206 25.59 1.51 -17.97
N VAL A 207 25.78 2.78 -17.59
CA VAL A 207 24.77 3.85 -17.77
C VAL A 207 24.33 4.06 -19.22
N THR A 208 25.09 3.56 -20.18
CA THR A 208 24.80 3.63 -21.63
C THR A 208 24.03 2.44 -22.16
N ASP A 209 23.83 1.40 -21.34
CA ASP A 209 23.17 0.18 -21.81
C ASP A 209 21.65 0.44 -21.95
N PRO A 210 21.02 -0.05 -23.04
CA PRO A 210 19.60 0.11 -23.25
C PRO A 210 18.78 -0.53 -22.11
N GLY A 211 17.85 0.26 -21.52
CA GLY A 211 16.98 -0.20 -20.43
C GLY A 211 17.67 -0.46 -19.09
N ILE A 212 18.91 0.00 -18.90
CA ILE A 212 19.65 -0.11 -17.64
C ILE A 212 18.95 0.62 -16.49
N ASP A 213 18.26 1.72 -16.79
CA ASP A 213 17.51 2.51 -15.82
C ASP A 213 16.35 1.72 -15.20
N VAL A 214 15.68 0.89 -16.01
CA VAL A 214 14.64 -0.05 -15.53
C VAL A 214 15.26 -1.18 -14.73
N LEU A 215 16.38 -1.74 -15.21
CA LEU A 215 17.09 -2.80 -14.50
C LEU A 215 17.62 -2.33 -13.13
N GLU A 216 18.10 -1.09 -13.04
CA GLU A 216 18.53 -0.47 -11.78
C GLU A 216 17.38 -0.42 -10.76
N VAL A 217 16.16 -0.05 -11.19
CA VAL A 217 14.98 -0.05 -10.32
C VAL A 217 14.65 -1.46 -9.86
N LEU A 218 14.60 -2.44 -10.77
CA LEU A 218 14.29 -3.84 -10.44
C LEU A 218 15.31 -4.42 -9.44
N GLU A 219 16.62 -4.23 -9.71
CA GLU A 219 17.68 -4.71 -8.82
C GLU A 219 17.68 -4.00 -7.46
N SER A 220 17.30 -2.72 -7.41
CA SER A 220 17.19 -1.98 -6.15
C SER A 220 16.09 -2.52 -5.24
N MET A 221 15.11 -3.19 -5.82
CA MET A 221 13.99 -3.85 -5.14
C MET A 221 14.18 -5.37 -5.01
N ASP A 222 15.39 -5.90 -5.27
CA ASP A 222 15.70 -7.33 -5.27
C ASP A 222 14.79 -8.15 -6.22
N ILE A 223 14.40 -7.56 -7.35
CA ILE A 223 13.67 -8.23 -8.44
C ILE A 223 14.70 -8.65 -9.48
N VAL A 224 15.19 -9.88 -9.35
CA VAL A 224 16.25 -10.43 -10.20
C VAL A 224 15.65 -11.04 -11.47
N SER A 225 16.12 -10.59 -12.63
CA SER A 225 15.64 -11.09 -13.93
C SER A 225 16.12 -12.51 -14.24
N GLU A 226 17.32 -12.85 -13.86
CA GLU A 226 17.95 -14.12 -14.13
C GLU A 226 17.45 -15.23 -13.21
N PHE A 227 17.37 -16.46 -13.74
CA PHE A 227 17.03 -17.64 -12.94
C PHE A 227 18.32 -18.35 -12.49
N PRO A 228 18.31 -18.96 -11.27
CA PRO A 228 19.40 -19.82 -10.83
C PRO A 228 19.64 -20.99 -11.79
N GLU A 229 20.89 -21.43 -11.92
CA GLU A 229 21.29 -22.50 -12.86
C GLU A 229 20.55 -23.82 -12.59
N GLU A 230 20.27 -24.13 -11.32
CA GLU A 230 19.51 -25.34 -10.93
C GLU A 230 18.07 -25.29 -11.43
N VAL A 231 17.45 -24.11 -11.46
CA VAL A 231 16.08 -23.87 -11.95
C VAL A 231 16.06 -24.05 -13.48
N LEU A 232 17.05 -23.50 -14.19
CA LEU A 232 17.15 -23.64 -15.65
C LEU A 232 17.39 -25.12 -16.05
N LYS A 233 18.25 -25.82 -15.32
CA LYS A 233 18.48 -27.26 -15.55
C LYS A 233 17.24 -28.12 -15.33
N GLU A 234 16.43 -27.80 -14.33
CA GLU A 234 15.16 -28.50 -14.11
C GLU A 234 14.16 -28.14 -15.19
N ALA A 235 14.07 -26.89 -15.62
CA ALA A 235 13.22 -26.46 -16.71
C ALA A 235 13.55 -27.17 -18.04
N GLU A 236 14.82 -27.41 -18.34
CA GLU A 236 15.25 -28.13 -19.54
C GLU A 236 14.77 -29.58 -19.57
N GLN A 237 14.49 -30.19 -18.42
CA GLN A 237 14.00 -31.58 -18.34
C GLN A 237 12.49 -31.68 -18.60
N VAL A 238 11.76 -30.55 -18.55
CA VAL A 238 10.32 -30.52 -18.84
C VAL A 238 10.10 -30.79 -20.34
N PRO A 239 9.21 -31.71 -20.71
CA PRO A 239 8.96 -32.04 -22.11
C PRO A 239 8.28 -30.89 -22.87
N ASP A 240 8.36 -30.91 -24.22
CA ASP A 240 7.71 -29.89 -25.07
C ASP A 240 6.21 -30.18 -25.32
N ALA A 241 5.77 -31.42 -25.06
CA ALA A 241 4.39 -31.84 -25.22
C ALA A 241 4.03 -32.91 -24.17
N PRO A 242 2.75 -32.99 -23.76
CA PRO A 242 2.30 -34.04 -22.86
C PRO A 242 2.38 -35.41 -23.54
N SER A 243 2.81 -36.43 -22.77
CA SER A 243 2.84 -37.83 -23.22
C SER A 243 1.46 -38.48 -23.03
N ALA A 244 1.25 -39.66 -23.67
CA ALA A 244 0.01 -40.43 -23.49
C ALA A 244 -0.28 -40.75 -22.01
N LYS A 245 0.76 -40.96 -21.20
CA LYS A 245 0.62 -41.21 -19.75
C LYS A 245 0.09 -39.98 -19.00
N ASP A 246 0.45 -38.78 -19.45
CA ASP A 246 0.03 -37.52 -18.80
C ASP A 246 -1.46 -37.23 -19.04
N LEU A 247 -2.05 -37.90 -20.04
CA LEU A 247 -3.48 -37.82 -20.41
C LEU A 247 -4.35 -38.77 -19.58
N GLU A 248 -3.77 -39.79 -18.93
CA GLU A 248 -4.52 -40.78 -18.18
C GLU A 248 -5.28 -40.14 -17.03
N GLY A 249 -6.59 -40.46 -16.90
CA GLY A 249 -7.46 -39.95 -15.84
C GLY A 249 -7.94 -38.52 -16.03
N ARG A 250 -7.55 -37.82 -17.10
CA ARG A 250 -8.03 -36.51 -17.45
C ARG A 250 -9.29 -36.57 -18.31
N LEU A 251 -10.16 -35.59 -18.16
CA LEU A 251 -11.29 -35.41 -19.05
C LEU A 251 -10.78 -34.85 -20.39
N ASP A 252 -11.03 -35.60 -21.45
CA ASP A 252 -10.61 -35.24 -22.81
C ASP A 252 -11.60 -34.25 -23.44
N LEU A 253 -11.15 -33.03 -23.67
CA LEU A 253 -11.90 -31.91 -24.23
C LEU A 253 -11.27 -31.39 -25.55
N ARG A 254 -10.41 -32.18 -26.20
CA ARG A 254 -9.70 -31.79 -27.45
C ARG A 254 -10.63 -31.57 -28.64
N GLU A 255 -11.80 -32.21 -28.63
CA GLU A 255 -12.83 -32.00 -29.64
C GLU A 255 -13.70 -30.76 -29.41
N GLU A 256 -13.63 -30.15 -28.20
CA GLU A 256 -14.35 -28.93 -27.90
C GLU A 256 -13.68 -27.73 -28.58
N ILE A 257 -14.51 -26.80 -29.08
CA ILE A 257 -14.02 -25.55 -29.66
C ILE A 257 -13.60 -24.62 -28.52
N THR A 258 -12.32 -24.67 -28.17
CA THR A 258 -11.68 -23.79 -27.19
C THR A 258 -10.81 -22.77 -27.90
N PHE A 259 -10.67 -21.58 -27.31
CA PHE A 259 -9.79 -20.52 -27.82
C PHE A 259 -9.35 -19.59 -26.69
N THR A 260 -8.19 -18.97 -26.86
CA THR A 260 -7.68 -17.93 -25.96
C THR A 260 -8.01 -16.55 -26.51
N ILE A 261 -8.16 -15.54 -25.63
CA ILE A 261 -8.37 -14.12 -25.99
C ILE A 261 -7.46 -13.26 -25.12
N ASP A 262 -6.38 -12.74 -25.72
CA ASP A 262 -5.30 -12.08 -25.01
C ASP A 262 -4.83 -10.79 -25.70
N GLY A 263 -3.87 -10.10 -25.10
CA GLY A 263 -3.14 -9.02 -25.75
C GLY A 263 -2.31 -9.57 -26.94
N ALA A 264 -2.11 -8.76 -27.97
CA ALA A 264 -1.34 -9.18 -29.16
C ALA A 264 0.10 -9.63 -28.81
N ASP A 265 0.69 -9.01 -27.80
CA ASP A 265 2.08 -9.26 -27.35
C ASP A 265 2.19 -10.40 -26.34
N ALA A 266 1.07 -10.96 -25.82
CA ALA A 266 1.06 -12.01 -24.80
C ALA A 266 1.69 -13.30 -25.33
N LYS A 267 2.52 -13.97 -24.54
CA LYS A 267 3.14 -15.26 -24.84
C LYS A 267 2.76 -16.33 -23.82
N ASP A 268 2.43 -15.94 -22.63
CA ASP A 268 2.06 -16.74 -21.47
C ASP A 268 0.53 -16.87 -21.38
N LEU A 269 -0.04 -17.67 -22.29
CA LEU A 269 -1.50 -17.84 -22.40
C LEU A 269 -1.98 -18.75 -21.27
N ASP A 270 -2.44 -18.16 -20.16
CA ASP A 270 -2.88 -18.87 -18.96
C ASP A 270 -4.25 -19.54 -19.14
N ASP A 271 -5.18 -18.92 -19.88
CA ASP A 271 -6.58 -19.30 -19.95
C ASP A 271 -7.11 -19.49 -21.38
N ALA A 272 -7.95 -20.49 -21.53
CA ALA A 272 -8.78 -20.73 -22.71
C ALA A 272 -10.22 -20.94 -22.27
N VAL A 273 -11.16 -20.63 -23.16
CA VAL A 273 -12.60 -20.70 -22.86
C VAL A 273 -13.37 -21.45 -23.93
N HIS A 274 -14.47 -22.09 -23.51
CA HIS A 274 -15.53 -22.53 -24.40
C HIS A 274 -16.92 -22.15 -23.87
N ILE A 275 -17.89 -22.04 -24.73
CA ILE A 275 -19.26 -21.72 -24.35
C ILE A 275 -20.26 -22.54 -25.18
N LYS A 276 -21.35 -22.96 -24.53
CA LYS A 276 -22.50 -23.61 -25.19
C LYS A 276 -23.81 -23.09 -24.58
N LEU A 277 -24.80 -22.82 -25.42
CA LEU A 277 -26.16 -22.59 -24.98
C LEU A 277 -26.87 -23.95 -24.83
N LEU A 278 -27.28 -24.28 -23.61
CA LEU A 278 -27.94 -25.53 -23.28
C LEU A 278 -29.44 -25.51 -23.64
N LYS A 279 -30.07 -26.68 -23.79
CA LYS A 279 -31.49 -26.82 -24.15
C LYS A 279 -32.45 -26.21 -23.12
N ASN A 280 -32.06 -26.07 -21.90
CA ASN A 280 -32.83 -25.44 -20.82
C ASN A 280 -32.70 -23.91 -20.78
N GLY A 281 -31.93 -23.32 -21.72
CA GLY A 281 -31.68 -21.88 -21.78
C GLY A 281 -30.51 -21.39 -20.90
N ASN A 282 -29.85 -22.27 -20.14
CA ASN A 282 -28.65 -21.94 -19.40
C ASN A 282 -27.42 -21.97 -20.34
N PHE A 283 -26.35 -21.29 -19.90
CA PHE A 283 -25.04 -21.37 -20.56
C PHE A 283 -24.16 -22.40 -19.86
N GLU A 284 -23.46 -23.24 -20.63
CA GLU A 284 -22.29 -23.96 -20.16
C GLU A 284 -21.06 -23.13 -20.53
N LEU A 285 -20.33 -22.67 -19.50
CA LEU A 285 -19.07 -21.97 -19.65
C LEU A 285 -17.95 -22.87 -19.13
N GLY A 286 -16.98 -23.21 -19.98
CA GLY A 286 -15.73 -23.83 -19.57
C GLY A 286 -14.60 -22.81 -19.52
N VAL A 287 -13.94 -22.74 -18.37
CA VAL A 287 -12.72 -21.97 -18.16
C VAL A 287 -11.60 -22.97 -17.91
N HIS A 288 -10.64 -23.01 -18.82
CA HIS A 288 -9.54 -23.98 -18.86
C HIS A 288 -8.24 -23.26 -18.59
N ILE A 289 -7.59 -23.57 -17.48
CA ILE A 289 -6.37 -22.90 -17.03
C ILE A 289 -5.19 -23.85 -17.17
N ALA A 290 -4.07 -23.36 -17.68
CA ALA A 290 -2.82 -24.09 -17.83
C ALA A 290 -2.45 -24.85 -16.55
N ASP A 291 -2.25 -26.16 -16.63
CA ASP A 291 -1.96 -27.01 -15.48
C ASP A 291 -0.48 -26.96 -15.08
N VAL A 292 -0.04 -25.76 -14.65
CA VAL A 292 1.34 -25.50 -14.21
C VAL A 292 1.75 -26.40 -13.06
N SER A 293 0.80 -26.73 -12.16
CA SER A 293 1.06 -27.59 -10.99
C SER A 293 1.43 -29.04 -11.34
N TYR A 294 1.21 -29.44 -12.59
CA TYR A 294 1.66 -30.73 -13.10
C TYR A 294 3.18 -30.75 -13.33
N TYR A 295 3.72 -29.65 -13.85
CA TYR A 295 5.13 -29.53 -14.21
C TYR A 295 5.98 -28.99 -13.06
N VAL A 296 5.44 -28.08 -12.25
CA VAL A 296 6.10 -27.46 -11.10
C VAL A 296 5.69 -28.20 -9.82
N GLN A 297 6.49 -29.22 -9.48
CA GLN A 297 6.24 -30.08 -8.32
C GLN A 297 6.68 -29.36 -7.03
N GLU A 298 5.91 -29.55 -5.95
CA GLU A 298 6.21 -28.96 -4.65
C GLU A 298 7.60 -29.33 -4.14
N GLY A 299 8.37 -28.34 -3.69
CA GLY A 299 9.72 -28.49 -3.16
C GLY A 299 10.83 -28.64 -4.20
N SER A 300 10.48 -28.65 -5.49
CA SER A 300 11.46 -28.64 -6.60
C SER A 300 12.23 -27.31 -6.67
N ALA A 301 13.27 -27.20 -7.48
CA ALA A 301 13.98 -25.94 -7.69
C ALA A 301 13.07 -24.90 -8.37
N LEU A 302 12.27 -25.34 -9.36
CA LEU A 302 11.25 -24.49 -10.00
C LEU A 302 10.24 -23.95 -9.00
N ASP A 303 9.72 -24.78 -8.10
CA ASP A 303 8.74 -24.41 -7.10
C ASP A 303 9.29 -23.40 -6.08
N LYS A 304 10.49 -23.65 -5.57
CA LYS A 304 11.16 -22.76 -4.62
C LYS A 304 11.41 -21.38 -5.20
N GLU A 305 11.85 -21.31 -6.45
CA GLU A 305 12.06 -20.04 -7.13
C GLU A 305 10.75 -19.36 -7.50
N ALA A 306 9.72 -20.12 -7.92
CA ALA A 306 8.39 -19.58 -8.15
C ALA A 306 7.79 -18.96 -6.87
N LEU A 307 7.95 -19.60 -5.71
CA LEU A 307 7.55 -19.05 -4.42
C LEU A 307 8.39 -17.82 -4.03
N ASN A 308 9.71 -17.87 -4.27
CA ASN A 308 10.59 -16.74 -3.99
C ASN A 308 10.17 -15.49 -4.78
N ARG A 309 9.85 -15.63 -6.06
CA ARG A 309 9.32 -14.55 -6.91
C ARG A 309 7.87 -14.22 -6.58
N ALA A 310 7.04 -15.22 -6.37
CA ALA A 310 5.62 -15.25 -6.08
C ALA A 310 4.70 -14.62 -7.15
N THR A 311 5.22 -13.74 -7.99
CA THR A 311 4.51 -13.12 -9.12
C THR A 311 5.47 -12.71 -10.22
N SER A 312 5.01 -12.72 -11.47
CA SER A 312 5.69 -12.02 -12.56
C SER A 312 5.56 -10.51 -12.39
N VAL A 313 6.56 -9.76 -12.85
CA VAL A 313 6.60 -8.29 -12.77
C VAL A 313 6.60 -7.71 -14.18
N TYR A 314 5.64 -6.83 -14.47
CA TYR A 314 5.43 -6.24 -15.80
C TYR A 314 5.84 -4.78 -15.79
N VAL A 315 7.01 -4.46 -16.32
CA VAL A 315 7.48 -3.08 -16.45
C VAL A 315 7.46 -2.64 -17.92
N THR A 316 7.66 -1.37 -18.15
CA THR A 316 7.43 -0.70 -19.44
C THR A 316 8.08 -1.40 -20.65
N ASP A 317 9.31 -1.93 -20.49
CA ASP A 317 10.11 -2.48 -21.58
C ASP A 317 10.30 -4.00 -21.53
N ARG A 318 9.96 -4.64 -20.41
CA ARG A 318 10.19 -6.07 -20.19
C ARG A 318 9.24 -6.71 -19.18
N VAL A 319 9.25 -8.02 -19.14
CA VAL A 319 8.61 -8.83 -18.11
C VAL A 319 9.69 -9.60 -17.36
N VAL A 320 9.65 -9.59 -16.04
CA VAL A 320 10.42 -10.50 -15.20
C VAL A 320 9.49 -11.65 -14.80
N PRO A 321 9.59 -12.81 -15.44
CA PRO A 321 8.62 -13.87 -15.27
C PRO A 321 8.82 -14.64 -13.96
N MET A 322 7.73 -15.20 -13.41
CA MET A 322 7.77 -16.09 -12.24
C MET A 322 8.40 -17.43 -12.58
N LEU A 323 8.20 -17.92 -13.79
CA LEU A 323 8.70 -19.19 -14.29
C LEU A 323 9.56 -18.99 -15.53
N PRO A 324 10.58 -19.86 -15.78
CA PRO A 324 11.37 -19.81 -17.02
C PRO A 324 10.51 -19.88 -18.28
N GLU A 325 10.94 -19.19 -19.34
CA GLU A 325 10.20 -19.08 -20.61
C GLU A 325 9.84 -20.45 -21.24
N ARG A 326 10.65 -21.47 -21.01
CA ARG A 326 10.36 -22.84 -21.47
C ARG A 326 9.03 -23.37 -20.92
N LEU A 327 8.68 -22.97 -19.68
CA LEU A 327 7.39 -23.29 -19.08
C LEU A 327 6.35 -22.22 -19.45
N SER A 328 6.63 -20.95 -19.13
CA SER A 328 5.65 -19.88 -19.24
C SER A 328 5.17 -19.60 -20.67
N ASN A 329 6.07 -19.65 -21.65
CA ASN A 329 5.75 -19.42 -23.06
C ASN A 329 5.64 -20.74 -23.86
N GLY A 330 6.13 -21.86 -23.28
CA GLY A 330 6.22 -23.17 -23.89
C GLY A 330 5.08 -24.11 -23.51
N ILE A 331 5.43 -25.15 -22.69
CA ILE A 331 4.52 -26.26 -22.40
C ILE A 331 3.27 -25.83 -21.61
N CYS A 332 3.37 -24.82 -20.72
CA CYS A 332 2.23 -24.33 -19.96
C CYS A 332 1.35 -23.40 -20.79
N SER A 333 1.91 -22.62 -21.72
CA SER A 333 1.13 -21.69 -22.54
C SER A 333 0.14 -22.44 -23.44
N LEU A 334 -1.14 -22.04 -23.42
CA LEU A 334 -2.23 -22.66 -24.17
C LEU A 334 -2.20 -22.30 -25.67
N ASN A 335 -1.03 -22.52 -26.29
CA ASN A 335 -0.79 -22.25 -27.69
C ASN A 335 -1.77 -23.03 -28.59
N PRO A 336 -2.21 -22.47 -29.74
CA PRO A 336 -3.17 -23.11 -30.61
C PRO A 336 -2.62 -24.36 -31.34
N ASN A 337 -3.51 -25.31 -31.62
CA ASN A 337 -3.25 -26.53 -32.40
C ASN A 337 -2.23 -27.50 -31.75
N VAL A 338 -2.08 -27.44 -30.44
CA VAL A 338 -1.26 -28.38 -29.66
C VAL A 338 -2.02 -28.83 -28.42
N ASP A 339 -1.80 -30.09 -28.02
CA ASP A 339 -2.39 -30.62 -26.80
C ASP A 339 -1.77 -29.95 -25.58
N ARG A 340 -2.62 -29.51 -24.65
CA ARG A 340 -2.20 -28.88 -23.38
C ARG A 340 -2.99 -29.43 -22.19
N LEU A 341 -2.26 -29.67 -21.10
CA LEU A 341 -2.85 -30.07 -19.84
C LEU A 341 -3.46 -28.82 -19.17
N THR A 342 -4.69 -28.96 -18.69
CA THR A 342 -5.41 -27.89 -18.02
C THR A 342 -6.10 -28.38 -16.75
N GLN A 343 -6.39 -27.44 -15.84
CA GLN A 343 -7.38 -27.58 -14.81
C GLN A 343 -8.57 -26.71 -15.17
N SER A 344 -9.76 -27.28 -15.17
CA SER A 344 -10.93 -26.64 -15.73
C SER A 344 -12.04 -26.49 -14.72
N ALA A 345 -12.65 -25.30 -14.72
CA ALA A 345 -13.94 -25.04 -14.08
C ALA A 345 -15.01 -24.99 -15.18
N ILE A 346 -15.85 -26.01 -15.24
CA ILE A 346 -16.99 -26.11 -16.17
C ILE A 346 -18.25 -25.80 -15.40
N MET A 347 -18.93 -24.71 -15.77
CA MET A 347 -20.03 -24.12 -15.01
C MET A 347 -21.29 -24.04 -15.86
N GLU A 348 -22.41 -24.50 -15.31
CA GLU A 348 -23.73 -24.23 -15.86
C GLU A 348 -24.31 -22.99 -15.17
N ILE A 349 -24.60 -21.95 -15.98
CA ILE A 349 -24.97 -20.62 -15.50
C ILE A 349 -26.39 -20.30 -16.01
N ASP A 350 -27.28 -19.93 -15.08
CA ASP A 350 -28.65 -19.59 -15.41
C ASP A 350 -28.78 -18.16 -15.99
N PRO A 351 -29.96 -17.77 -16.58
CA PRO A 351 -30.17 -16.44 -17.11
C PRO A 351 -30.08 -15.28 -16.10
N HIS A 352 -29.95 -15.58 -14.81
CA HIS A 352 -29.75 -14.59 -13.74
C HIS A 352 -28.29 -14.42 -13.35
N GLY A 353 -27.38 -15.22 -13.94
CA GLY A 353 -25.96 -15.21 -13.67
C GLY A 353 -25.51 -16.11 -12.52
N LYS A 354 -26.41 -16.99 -12.01
CA LYS A 354 -26.09 -17.93 -10.94
C LYS A 354 -25.52 -19.22 -11.49
N VAL A 355 -24.42 -19.69 -10.93
CA VAL A 355 -23.88 -21.02 -11.18
C VAL A 355 -24.77 -22.05 -10.48
N VAL A 356 -25.48 -22.85 -11.27
CA VAL A 356 -26.43 -23.88 -10.77
C VAL A 356 -25.76 -25.25 -10.67
N LYS A 357 -24.71 -25.49 -11.43
CA LYS A 357 -23.89 -26.71 -11.41
C LYS A 357 -22.48 -26.37 -11.84
N HIS A 358 -21.50 -27.05 -11.26
CA HIS A 358 -20.11 -26.93 -11.70
C HIS A 358 -19.36 -28.25 -11.56
N THR A 359 -18.27 -28.36 -12.31
CA THR A 359 -17.29 -29.44 -12.23
C THR A 359 -15.91 -28.81 -12.28
N ILE A 360 -15.06 -29.09 -11.28
CA ILE A 360 -13.66 -28.70 -11.26
C ILE A 360 -12.85 -29.97 -11.44
N THR A 361 -12.05 -30.05 -12.52
CA THR A 361 -11.36 -31.29 -12.87
C THR A 361 -10.14 -31.02 -13.75
N GLN A 362 -9.25 -32.02 -13.79
CA GLN A 362 -8.10 -32.03 -14.68
C GLN A 362 -8.55 -32.43 -16.09
N THR A 363 -8.11 -31.70 -17.11
CA THR A 363 -8.53 -31.88 -18.49
C THR A 363 -7.34 -31.88 -19.44
N VAL A 364 -7.56 -32.26 -20.67
CA VAL A 364 -6.69 -31.99 -21.80
C VAL A 364 -7.50 -31.29 -22.89
N ILE A 365 -6.94 -30.21 -23.43
CA ILE A 365 -7.55 -29.40 -24.48
C ILE A 365 -6.61 -29.26 -25.68
N ASN A 366 -7.16 -28.90 -26.84
CA ASN A 366 -6.42 -28.46 -28.01
C ASN A 366 -7.04 -27.16 -28.51
N THR A 367 -6.42 -26.04 -28.20
CA THR A 367 -6.96 -24.72 -28.53
C THR A 367 -7.05 -24.52 -30.02
N THR A 368 -8.23 -24.15 -30.53
CA THR A 368 -8.47 -23.99 -31.96
C THR A 368 -7.92 -22.68 -32.51
N PHE A 369 -8.04 -21.60 -31.75
CA PHE A 369 -7.59 -20.26 -32.15
C PHE A 369 -6.95 -19.53 -30.96
N ARG A 370 -5.94 -18.69 -31.28
CA ARG A 370 -5.47 -17.62 -30.44
C ARG A 370 -6.07 -16.33 -30.98
N MET A 371 -6.96 -15.71 -30.22
CA MET A 371 -7.59 -14.43 -30.55
C MET A 371 -6.90 -13.29 -29.81
N THR A 372 -6.97 -12.10 -30.39
CA THR A 372 -6.62 -10.88 -29.67
C THR A 372 -7.86 -10.16 -29.21
N TYR A 373 -7.76 -9.36 -28.15
CA TYR A 373 -8.85 -8.49 -27.71
C TYR A 373 -9.35 -7.59 -28.85
N SER A 374 -8.44 -7.05 -29.66
CA SER A 374 -8.79 -6.23 -30.83
C SER A 374 -9.63 -7.00 -31.83
N ASP A 375 -9.24 -8.24 -32.18
CA ASP A 375 -9.99 -9.05 -33.15
C ASP A 375 -11.42 -9.33 -32.68
N VAL A 376 -11.57 -9.66 -31.39
CA VAL A 376 -12.90 -9.93 -30.80
C VAL A 376 -13.74 -8.67 -30.73
N ASN A 377 -13.15 -7.53 -30.35
CA ASN A 377 -13.84 -6.23 -30.32
C ASN A 377 -14.31 -5.83 -31.73
N ASP A 378 -13.48 -6.00 -32.75
CA ASP A 378 -13.81 -5.69 -34.13
C ASP A 378 -14.93 -6.61 -34.68
N ILE A 379 -14.90 -7.91 -34.36
CA ILE A 379 -15.99 -8.84 -34.70
C ILE A 379 -17.31 -8.40 -34.05
N LEU A 380 -17.27 -8.03 -32.76
CA LEU A 380 -18.47 -7.55 -32.04
C LEU A 380 -18.95 -6.20 -32.57
N ALA A 381 -18.08 -5.37 -33.12
CA ALA A 381 -18.41 -4.11 -33.80
C ALA A 381 -18.95 -4.30 -35.23
N GLY A 382 -18.92 -5.51 -35.76
CA GLY A 382 -19.48 -5.84 -37.07
C GLY A 382 -18.47 -5.88 -38.22
N ASP A 383 -17.18 -6.10 -37.97
CA ASP A 383 -16.17 -6.31 -39.01
C ASP A 383 -16.41 -7.65 -39.73
N GLU A 384 -16.91 -7.54 -40.97
CA GLU A 384 -17.27 -8.73 -41.79
C GLU A 384 -16.05 -9.53 -42.23
N GLU A 385 -14.89 -8.93 -42.47
CA GLU A 385 -13.69 -9.60 -42.89
C GLU A 385 -13.13 -10.49 -41.76
N LYS A 386 -13.05 -9.94 -40.56
CA LYS A 386 -12.64 -10.70 -39.36
C LYS A 386 -13.68 -11.78 -39.03
N ALA A 387 -14.97 -11.46 -39.09
CA ALA A 387 -16.03 -12.45 -38.89
C ALA A 387 -15.96 -13.60 -39.88
N GLN A 388 -15.62 -13.37 -41.15
CA GLN A 388 -15.44 -14.42 -42.13
C GLN A 388 -14.17 -15.25 -41.85
N THR A 389 -13.09 -14.63 -41.45
CA THR A 389 -11.83 -15.29 -41.09
C THR A 389 -12.04 -16.24 -39.90
N PHE A 390 -12.75 -15.81 -38.87
CA PHE A 390 -13.01 -16.55 -37.64
C PHE A 390 -14.42 -17.16 -37.57
N LYS A 391 -15.08 -17.38 -38.71
CA LYS A 391 -16.49 -17.83 -38.80
C LYS A 391 -16.86 -19.01 -37.90
N LYS A 392 -15.91 -19.90 -37.59
CA LYS A 392 -16.11 -21.06 -36.73
C LYS A 392 -16.47 -20.68 -35.28
N ILE A 393 -15.95 -19.58 -34.78
CA ILE A 393 -16.11 -19.15 -33.39
C ILE A 393 -16.97 -17.90 -33.20
N VAL A 394 -17.35 -17.20 -34.29
CA VAL A 394 -18.23 -16.02 -34.21
C VAL A 394 -19.51 -16.27 -33.40
N PRO A 395 -20.24 -17.41 -33.58
CA PRO A 395 -21.42 -17.70 -32.75
C PRO A 395 -21.08 -17.79 -31.25
N SER A 396 -19.92 -18.37 -30.90
CA SER A 396 -19.44 -18.45 -29.52
C SER A 396 -19.12 -17.07 -28.95
N ILE A 397 -18.45 -16.20 -29.73
CA ILE A 397 -18.15 -14.80 -29.31
C ILE A 397 -19.45 -14.02 -28.97
N HIS A 398 -20.49 -14.15 -29.78
CA HIS A 398 -21.78 -13.49 -29.48
C HIS A 398 -22.49 -14.09 -28.25
N GLN A 399 -22.41 -15.41 -28.04
CA GLN A 399 -22.91 -16.04 -26.81
C GLN A 399 -22.12 -15.58 -25.57
N MET A 400 -20.80 -15.45 -25.69
CA MET A 400 -19.92 -14.93 -24.62
C MET A 400 -20.26 -13.48 -24.27
N ALA A 401 -20.49 -12.62 -25.27
CA ALA A 401 -20.92 -11.25 -25.04
C ALA A 401 -22.29 -11.18 -24.32
N THR A 402 -23.21 -12.08 -24.68
CA THR A 402 -24.50 -12.21 -24.00
C THR A 402 -24.34 -12.64 -22.55
N LEU A 403 -23.53 -13.68 -22.28
CA LEU A 403 -23.27 -14.17 -20.94
C LEU A 403 -22.54 -13.13 -20.09
N HIS A 404 -21.58 -12.39 -20.67
CA HIS A 404 -20.91 -11.27 -20.00
C HIS A 404 -21.94 -10.25 -19.46
N GLY A 405 -22.88 -9.81 -20.28
CA GLY A 405 -23.94 -8.86 -19.86
C GLY A 405 -24.80 -9.38 -18.71
N ILE A 406 -25.07 -10.71 -18.68
CA ILE A 406 -25.78 -11.38 -17.57
C ILE A 406 -24.94 -11.34 -16.29
N LEU A 407 -23.66 -11.71 -16.37
CA LEU A 407 -22.75 -11.75 -15.23
C LEU A 407 -22.46 -10.34 -14.69
N GLU A 408 -22.24 -9.36 -15.55
CA GLU A 408 -22.05 -7.97 -15.16
C GLU A 408 -23.29 -7.43 -14.43
N SER A 409 -24.48 -7.65 -15.00
CA SER A 409 -25.75 -7.28 -14.36
C SER A 409 -25.93 -7.95 -13.00
N MET A 410 -25.52 -9.19 -12.85
CA MET A 410 -25.56 -9.92 -11.58
C MET A 410 -24.63 -9.27 -10.54
N ARG A 411 -23.38 -8.97 -10.92
CA ARG A 411 -22.41 -8.31 -10.03
C ARG A 411 -22.88 -6.92 -9.60
N ILE A 412 -23.42 -6.13 -10.54
CA ILE A 412 -24.00 -4.81 -10.24
C ILE A 412 -25.14 -4.94 -9.22
N ARG A 413 -26.06 -5.89 -9.41
CA ARG A 413 -27.17 -6.12 -8.47
C ARG A 413 -26.70 -6.56 -7.09
N ARG A 414 -25.54 -7.22 -6.99
CA ARG A 414 -24.91 -7.69 -5.75
C ARG A 414 -24.18 -6.57 -4.99
N GLY A 415 -23.95 -5.41 -5.63
CA GLY A 415 -23.28 -4.27 -5.02
C GLY A 415 -21.78 -4.15 -5.37
N ALA A 416 -21.28 -4.88 -6.38
CA ALA A 416 -19.89 -4.76 -6.81
C ALA A 416 -19.57 -3.32 -7.22
N LEU A 417 -18.45 -2.81 -6.74
CA LEU A 417 -17.96 -1.49 -7.09
C LEU A 417 -17.13 -1.59 -8.38
N ASN A 418 -17.55 -0.88 -9.40
CA ASN A 418 -16.79 -0.79 -10.65
C ASN A 418 -15.99 0.52 -10.64
N PHE A 419 -14.65 0.40 -10.67
CA PHE A 419 -13.74 1.54 -10.76
C PHE A 419 -13.11 1.51 -12.16
N ASP A 420 -13.72 2.23 -13.11
CA ASP A 420 -13.06 2.47 -14.39
C ASP A 420 -11.99 3.54 -14.21
N THR A 421 -10.74 3.14 -14.16
CA THR A 421 -9.59 4.04 -14.15
C THR A 421 -8.93 4.04 -15.53
N ASN A 422 -8.52 5.23 -15.98
CA ASN A 422 -7.73 5.36 -17.19
C ASN A 422 -6.34 4.77 -16.93
N GLU A 423 -5.95 3.75 -17.70
CA GLU A 423 -4.60 3.20 -17.70
C GLU A 423 -3.84 3.75 -18.91
N ALA A 424 -2.57 4.11 -18.73
CA ALA A 424 -1.70 4.49 -19.82
C ALA A 424 -0.74 3.36 -20.19
N LYS A 425 -0.45 3.24 -21.49
CA LYS A 425 0.66 2.43 -22.01
C LYS A 425 1.76 3.36 -22.49
N ILE A 426 2.93 3.26 -21.88
CA ILE A 426 4.12 4.00 -22.31
C ILE A 426 4.77 3.21 -23.45
N LEU A 427 4.91 3.83 -24.62
CA LEU A 427 5.58 3.24 -25.76
C LEU A 427 7.05 3.63 -25.74
N VAL A 428 7.94 2.64 -25.80
CA VAL A 428 9.39 2.87 -25.80
C VAL A 428 10.02 2.46 -27.14
N ASN A 429 11.12 3.11 -27.50
CA ASN A 429 11.93 2.72 -28.64
C ASN A 429 12.89 1.57 -28.29
N LYS A 430 13.75 1.16 -29.20
CA LYS A 430 14.71 0.04 -29.01
C LYS A 430 15.76 0.33 -27.93
N GLU A 431 16.02 1.60 -27.67
CA GLU A 431 16.94 2.08 -26.63
C GLU A 431 16.28 2.20 -25.27
N GLY A 432 14.97 1.86 -25.16
CA GLY A 432 14.19 1.96 -23.92
C GLY A 432 13.72 3.38 -23.56
N LYS A 433 13.93 4.39 -24.48
CA LYS A 433 13.44 5.76 -24.27
C LYS A 433 11.95 5.83 -24.61
N PRO A 434 11.11 6.49 -23.78
CA PRO A 434 9.70 6.70 -24.08
C PRO A 434 9.53 7.62 -25.28
N VAL A 435 8.64 7.21 -26.20
CA VAL A 435 8.32 7.96 -27.42
C VAL A 435 6.90 8.48 -27.42
N ASP A 436 5.98 7.83 -26.72
CA ASP A 436 4.58 8.25 -26.59
C ASP A 436 3.94 7.63 -25.35
N ILE A 437 2.86 8.26 -24.86
CA ILE A 437 2.03 7.76 -23.75
C ILE A 437 0.58 7.75 -24.23
N VAL A 438 0.05 6.54 -24.44
CA VAL A 438 -1.28 6.35 -25.02
C VAL A 438 -2.24 5.76 -23.98
N LEU A 439 -3.49 6.21 -23.97
CA LEU A 439 -4.51 5.64 -23.12
C LEU A 439 -4.89 4.25 -23.60
N ARG A 440 -4.91 3.29 -22.68
CA ARG A 440 -5.40 1.94 -22.93
C ARG A 440 -6.91 1.93 -22.85
N GLN A 441 -7.57 1.71 -23.99
CA GLN A 441 -9.03 1.54 -24.02
C GLN A 441 -9.37 0.08 -23.71
N ARG A 442 -10.20 -0.13 -22.69
CA ARG A 442 -10.75 -1.46 -22.34
C ARG A 442 -12.06 -1.65 -23.12
N GLY A 443 -12.04 -2.58 -24.08
CA GLY A 443 -13.20 -2.93 -24.89
C GLY A 443 -14.12 -3.95 -24.20
N ILE A 444 -15.10 -4.44 -24.95
CA ILE A 444 -16.03 -5.49 -24.48
C ILE A 444 -15.28 -6.81 -24.28
N ALA A 445 -14.32 -7.13 -25.13
CA ALA A 445 -13.56 -8.39 -25.07
C ALA A 445 -12.79 -8.55 -23.76
N GLU A 446 -12.10 -7.47 -23.30
CA GLU A 446 -11.38 -7.47 -22.04
C GLU A 446 -12.30 -7.68 -20.85
N ARG A 447 -13.42 -6.95 -20.78
CA ARG A 447 -14.42 -7.06 -19.71
C ARG A 447 -15.14 -8.42 -19.71
N MET A 448 -15.30 -9.03 -20.89
CA MET A 448 -15.90 -10.34 -21.07
C MET A 448 -15.02 -11.42 -20.46
N ILE A 449 -13.74 -11.46 -20.79
CA ILE A 449 -12.78 -12.41 -20.22
C ILE A 449 -12.62 -12.19 -18.70
N GLU A 450 -12.51 -10.95 -18.26
CA GLU A 450 -12.53 -10.63 -16.83
C GLU A 450 -13.74 -11.23 -16.12
N SER A 451 -14.95 -11.10 -16.69
CA SER A 451 -16.18 -11.66 -16.11
C SER A 451 -16.12 -13.18 -15.96
N PHE A 452 -15.51 -13.88 -16.93
CA PHE A 452 -15.39 -15.33 -16.90
C PHE A 452 -14.32 -15.78 -15.90
N MET A 453 -13.22 -15.04 -15.78
CA MET A 453 -12.20 -15.31 -14.76
C MET A 453 -12.75 -15.05 -13.34
N LEU A 454 -13.51 -13.98 -13.15
CA LEU A 454 -14.14 -13.68 -11.87
C LEU A 454 -15.10 -14.79 -11.43
N ILE A 455 -16.01 -15.26 -12.30
CA ILE A 455 -16.97 -16.31 -11.92
C ILE A 455 -16.29 -17.66 -11.70
N ALA A 456 -15.23 -17.98 -12.43
CA ALA A 456 -14.41 -19.17 -12.18
C ALA A 456 -13.70 -19.10 -10.84
N ASN A 457 -13.06 -17.97 -10.49
CA ASN A 457 -12.41 -17.75 -9.21
C ASN A 457 -13.40 -17.86 -8.03
N GLU A 458 -14.59 -17.25 -8.14
CA GLU A 458 -15.66 -17.36 -7.16
C GLU A 458 -16.13 -18.81 -6.98
N THR A 459 -16.37 -19.52 -8.09
CA THR A 459 -16.84 -20.91 -8.08
C THR A 459 -15.85 -21.87 -7.41
N VAL A 460 -14.55 -21.71 -7.70
CA VAL A 460 -13.49 -22.51 -7.09
C VAL A 460 -13.38 -22.23 -5.60
N ALA A 461 -13.40 -20.95 -5.21
CA ALA A 461 -13.35 -20.55 -3.79
C ALA A 461 -14.55 -21.09 -2.99
N GLU A 462 -15.77 -20.93 -3.52
CA GLU A 462 -16.98 -21.43 -2.90
C GLU A 462 -16.94 -22.95 -2.73
N HIS A 463 -16.48 -23.70 -3.77
CA HIS A 463 -16.40 -25.15 -3.74
C HIS A 463 -15.57 -25.65 -2.55
N PHE A 464 -14.33 -25.15 -2.40
CA PHE A 464 -13.42 -25.61 -1.35
C PHE A 464 -13.80 -25.08 0.03
N THR A 465 -14.36 -23.89 0.14
CA THR A 465 -14.91 -23.37 1.40
C THR A 465 -16.05 -24.25 1.93
N ARG A 466 -16.97 -24.68 1.04
CA ARG A 466 -18.07 -25.58 1.42
C ARG A 466 -17.59 -26.95 1.86
N LEU A 467 -16.47 -27.44 1.32
CA LEU A 467 -15.82 -28.67 1.75
C LEU A 467 -15.10 -28.53 3.10
N LYS A 468 -14.93 -27.30 3.60
CA LYS A 468 -14.20 -26.97 4.84
C LYS A 468 -12.75 -27.45 4.83
N LEU A 469 -12.11 -27.41 3.68
CA LEU A 469 -10.70 -27.72 3.52
C LEU A 469 -9.87 -26.46 3.69
N PRO A 470 -8.63 -26.53 4.20
CA PRO A 470 -7.69 -25.41 4.18
C PRO A 470 -7.56 -24.87 2.76
N PHE A 471 -7.57 -23.55 2.59
CA PHE A 471 -7.55 -22.96 1.26
C PHE A 471 -6.92 -21.58 1.29
N ILE A 472 -6.43 -21.08 0.14
CA ILE A 472 -5.91 -19.73 0.02
C ILE A 472 -6.94 -18.84 -0.70
N TYR A 473 -7.25 -17.71 -0.07
CA TYR A 473 -8.24 -16.75 -0.55
C TYR A 473 -7.56 -15.45 -0.99
N ARG A 474 -8.20 -14.75 -1.92
CA ARG A 474 -7.93 -13.36 -2.20
C ARG A 474 -8.98 -12.53 -1.48
N ILE A 475 -8.59 -11.88 -0.39
CA ILE A 475 -9.51 -11.12 0.45
C ILE A 475 -9.37 -9.62 0.22
N HIS A 476 -10.49 -8.91 0.38
CA HIS A 476 -10.55 -7.47 0.42
C HIS A 476 -11.50 -7.07 1.55
N GLU A 477 -10.91 -6.68 2.67
CA GLU A 477 -11.64 -6.37 3.90
C GLU A 477 -12.46 -5.10 3.77
N ASP A 478 -13.47 -4.94 4.63
CA ASP A 478 -14.31 -3.75 4.68
C ASP A 478 -13.47 -2.48 4.90
N PRO A 479 -13.82 -1.36 4.27
CA PRO A 479 -13.12 -0.11 4.46
C PRO A 479 -13.26 0.40 5.90
N LYS A 480 -12.22 1.05 6.41
CA LYS A 480 -12.27 1.66 7.75
C LYS A 480 -13.31 2.78 7.79
N ALA A 481 -14.18 2.77 8.79
CA ALA A 481 -15.26 3.76 8.95
C ALA A 481 -14.74 5.22 8.92
N GLU A 482 -13.53 5.50 9.42
CA GLU A 482 -12.92 6.83 9.38
C GLU A 482 -12.59 7.28 7.95
N LYS A 483 -12.17 6.35 7.07
CA LYS A 483 -11.90 6.64 5.66
C LYS A 483 -13.20 6.84 4.88
N VAL A 484 -14.21 6.00 5.13
CA VAL A 484 -15.55 6.16 4.53
C VAL A 484 -16.17 7.49 4.96
N GLN A 485 -16.00 7.91 6.22
CA GLN A 485 -16.51 9.22 6.68
C GLN A 485 -15.86 10.38 5.92
N LYS A 486 -14.55 10.32 5.65
CA LYS A 486 -13.88 11.34 4.83
C LYS A 486 -14.44 11.39 3.41
N PHE A 487 -14.71 10.23 2.81
CA PHE A 487 -15.36 10.17 1.50
C PHE A 487 -16.76 10.79 1.54
N ILE A 488 -17.59 10.46 2.55
CA ILE A 488 -18.94 11.02 2.73
C ILE A 488 -18.88 12.55 2.91
N ASP A 489 -17.98 13.04 3.74
CA ASP A 489 -17.82 14.49 4.00
C ASP A 489 -17.43 15.21 2.70
N TYR A 490 -16.53 14.60 1.91
CA TYR A 490 -16.11 15.13 0.63
C TYR A 490 -17.24 15.10 -0.42
N ALA A 491 -17.91 13.98 -0.61
CA ALA A 491 -19.03 13.85 -1.53
C ALA A 491 -20.17 14.84 -1.18
N SER A 492 -20.40 15.06 0.12
CA SER A 492 -21.38 16.06 0.60
C SER A 492 -21.00 17.49 0.22
N SER A 493 -19.71 17.80 0.01
CA SER A 493 -19.27 19.13 -0.45
C SER A 493 -19.72 19.45 -1.88
N PHE A 494 -20.02 18.43 -2.69
CA PHE A 494 -20.64 18.57 -4.02
C PHE A 494 -22.17 18.63 -3.99
N GLY A 495 -22.77 18.71 -2.78
CA GLY A 495 -24.23 18.78 -2.60
C GLY A 495 -24.94 17.43 -2.66
N ILE A 496 -24.20 16.32 -2.66
CA ILE A 496 -24.75 14.97 -2.65
C ILE A 496 -25.30 14.68 -1.25
N GLN A 497 -26.60 14.41 -1.16
CA GLN A 497 -27.22 14.03 0.11
C GLN A 497 -26.97 12.54 0.37
N ILE A 498 -26.21 12.26 1.44
CA ILE A 498 -25.87 10.92 1.87
C ILE A 498 -26.54 10.67 3.22
N TYR A 499 -27.30 9.57 3.31
CA TYR A 499 -28.03 9.17 4.51
C TYR A 499 -27.34 7.99 5.17
N GLY A 500 -27.21 8.01 6.50
CA GLY A 500 -26.59 6.97 7.31
C GLY A 500 -25.25 7.41 7.90
N THR A 501 -24.64 6.54 8.69
CA THR A 501 -23.33 6.72 9.28
C THR A 501 -22.28 5.91 8.51
N ALA A 502 -21.02 6.32 8.54
CA ALA A 502 -19.94 5.62 7.85
C ALA A 502 -19.78 4.14 8.26
N SER A 503 -20.15 3.82 9.52
CA SER A 503 -20.13 2.43 10.04
C SER A 503 -21.31 1.57 9.59
N GLU A 504 -22.33 2.16 9.00
CA GLU A 504 -23.54 1.48 8.51
C GLU A 504 -23.67 1.55 6.98
N MET A 505 -22.65 2.14 6.32
CA MET A 505 -22.67 2.29 4.87
C MET A 505 -22.41 0.96 4.19
N SER A 506 -23.43 0.44 3.50
CA SER A 506 -23.30 -0.78 2.71
C SER A 506 -22.66 -0.52 1.34
N GLN A 507 -22.21 -1.58 0.69
CA GLN A 507 -21.66 -1.54 -0.66
C GLN A 507 -22.68 -0.96 -1.66
N GLU A 508 -23.96 -1.36 -1.56
CA GLU A 508 -25.03 -0.87 -2.42
C GLU A 508 -25.26 0.64 -2.21
N ALA A 509 -25.11 1.14 -0.98
CA ALA A 509 -25.23 2.56 -0.71
C ALA A 509 -24.09 3.36 -1.35
N LEU A 510 -22.87 2.85 -1.32
CA LEU A 510 -21.72 3.46 -2.00
C LEU A 510 -21.87 3.40 -3.52
N GLN A 511 -22.34 2.29 -4.06
CA GLN A 511 -22.63 2.12 -5.47
C GLN A 511 -23.73 3.12 -5.93
N GLU A 512 -24.79 3.30 -5.14
CA GLU A 512 -25.86 4.27 -5.44
C GLU A 512 -25.34 5.71 -5.46
N ILE A 513 -24.38 6.06 -4.58
CA ILE A 513 -23.72 7.37 -4.61
C ILE A 513 -22.97 7.52 -5.93
N MET A 514 -22.17 6.54 -6.34
CA MET A 514 -21.40 6.59 -7.58
C MET A 514 -22.31 6.66 -8.81
N ARG A 515 -23.41 5.91 -8.83
CA ARG A 515 -24.42 5.96 -9.90
C ARG A 515 -25.07 7.33 -10.04
N LYS A 516 -25.32 8.05 -8.92
CA LYS A 516 -25.90 9.41 -8.95
C LYS A 516 -24.97 10.47 -9.52
N VAL A 517 -23.68 10.23 -9.50
CA VAL A 517 -22.66 11.18 -9.99
C VAL A 517 -22.13 10.81 -11.37
N GLU A 518 -22.58 9.69 -11.92
CA GLU A 518 -22.18 9.25 -13.25
C GLU A 518 -22.49 10.33 -14.29
N GLY A 519 -21.49 10.68 -15.11
CA GLY A 519 -21.60 11.77 -16.11
C GLY A 519 -21.37 13.18 -15.56
N GLU A 520 -21.23 13.35 -14.25
CA GLU A 520 -20.87 14.65 -13.66
C GLU A 520 -19.34 14.89 -13.77
N PRO A 521 -18.90 16.14 -13.91
CA PRO A 521 -17.46 16.46 -14.04
C PRO A 521 -16.58 16.02 -12.88
N TYR A 522 -17.17 15.70 -11.72
CA TYR A 522 -16.48 15.25 -10.51
C TYR A 522 -16.62 13.75 -10.25
N ALA A 523 -17.21 12.98 -11.18
CA ALA A 523 -17.44 11.53 -11.02
C ALA A 523 -16.11 10.76 -10.82
N ASP A 524 -15.11 11.01 -11.68
CA ASP A 524 -13.80 10.35 -11.62
C ASP A 524 -13.09 10.64 -10.31
N VAL A 525 -13.24 11.87 -9.82
CA VAL A 525 -12.65 12.28 -8.55
C VAL A 525 -13.28 11.53 -7.38
N LEU A 526 -14.60 11.43 -7.36
CA LEU A 526 -15.31 10.66 -6.32
C LEU A 526 -14.98 9.17 -6.39
N SER A 527 -14.86 8.61 -7.60
CA SER A 527 -14.36 7.25 -7.81
C SER A 527 -12.97 7.04 -7.19
N MET A 528 -12.04 7.94 -7.48
CA MET A 528 -10.68 7.88 -6.92
C MET A 528 -10.70 8.02 -5.38
N MET A 529 -11.48 8.95 -4.83
CA MET A 529 -11.61 9.11 -3.38
C MET A 529 -12.22 7.89 -2.70
N LEU A 530 -13.23 7.29 -3.33
CA LEU A 530 -13.82 6.04 -2.84
C LEU A 530 -12.79 4.91 -2.88
N LEU A 531 -12.05 4.75 -3.98
CA LEU A 531 -10.99 3.74 -4.11
C LEU A 531 -9.91 3.92 -3.03
N ARG A 532 -9.46 5.16 -2.77
CA ARG A 532 -8.49 5.48 -1.69
C ARG A 532 -9.02 5.21 -0.28
N SER A 533 -10.34 5.16 -0.10
CA SER A 533 -10.96 4.81 1.19
C SER A 533 -10.98 3.31 1.44
N MET A 534 -10.81 2.49 0.39
CA MET A 534 -10.80 1.03 0.48
C MET A 534 -9.54 0.50 1.19
N GLN A 535 -9.62 -0.72 1.68
CA GLN A 535 -8.46 -1.49 2.12
C GLN A 535 -7.71 -2.02 0.88
N GLN A 536 -6.50 -2.51 1.08
CA GLN A 536 -5.75 -3.19 0.03
C GLN A 536 -6.11 -4.68 0.04
N ALA A 537 -6.39 -5.25 -1.12
CA ALA A 537 -6.61 -6.68 -1.25
C ALA A 537 -5.30 -7.44 -0.98
N ARG A 538 -5.39 -8.63 -0.37
CA ARG A 538 -4.26 -9.48 0.00
C ARG A 538 -4.63 -10.95 -0.03
N TYR A 539 -3.66 -11.83 0.01
CA TYR A 539 -3.90 -13.26 0.20
C TYR A 539 -4.02 -13.60 1.68
N SER A 540 -4.84 -14.60 1.98
CA SER A 540 -5.04 -15.10 3.35
C SER A 540 -5.53 -16.54 3.30
N GLU A 541 -5.17 -17.32 4.32
CA GLU A 541 -5.72 -18.66 4.59
C GLU A 541 -7.14 -18.61 5.18
N HIS A 542 -7.59 -17.41 5.57
CA HIS A 542 -8.93 -17.20 6.12
C HIS A 542 -9.80 -16.41 5.13
N ASN A 543 -11.03 -16.89 4.94
CA ASN A 543 -12.00 -16.18 4.10
C ASN A 543 -12.59 -14.99 4.85
N HIS A 544 -12.40 -13.78 4.31
CA HIS A 544 -13.02 -12.53 4.76
C HIS A 544 -13.89 -11.89 3.66
N GLY A 545 -14.14 -12.63 2.56
CA GLY A 545 -14.82 -12.09 1.38
C GLY A 545 -13.97 -11.09 0.59
N HIS A 546 -14.56 -10.55 -0.45
CA HIS A 546 -13.91 -9.53 -1.29
C HIS A 546 -14.84 -8.33 -1.47
N TYR A 547 -14.64 -7.29 -0.65
CA TYR A 547 -15.51 -6.12 -0.57
C TYR A 547 -15.74 -5.46 -1.94
N GLY A 548 -14.70 -5.12 -2.69
CA GLY A 548 -14.83 -4.43 -3.98
C GLY A 548 -15.65 -5.21 -5.02
N LEU A 549 -15.59 -6.56 -4.99
CA LEU A 549 -16.35 -7.45 -5.88
C LEU A 549 -17.72 -7.82 -5.31
N ALA A 550 -18.02 -7.45 -4.08
CA ALA A 550 -19.17 -7.93 -3.32
C ALA A 550 -19.28 -9.47 -3.33
N ALA A 551 -18.13 -10.17 -3.29
CA ALA A 551 -18.05 -11.62 -3.35
C ALA A 551 -17.84 -12.20 -1.96
N GLU A 552 -18.68 -13.18 -1.57
CA GLU A 552 -18.57 -13.89 -0.29
C GLU A 552 -17.37 -14.85 -0.26
N TYR A 553 -17.05 -15.43 -1.42
CA TYR A 553 -15.92 -16.34 -1.62
C TYR A 553 -15.13 -15.88 -2.83
N TYR A 554 -13.82 -15.70 -2.66
CA TYR A 554 -12.98 -15.32 -3.79
C TYR A 554 -11.54 -15.83 -3.61
N THR A 555 -10.98 -16.35 -4.67
CA THR A 555 -9.58 -16.76 -4.78
C THR A 555 -9.01 -16.35 -6.13
N HIS A 556 -7.74 -16.55 -6.33
CA HIS A 556 -7.11 -16.52 -7.63
C HIS A 556 -6.81 -17.94 -8.09
N PHE A 557 -7.37 -18.35 -9.24
CA PHE A 557 -7.23 -19.66 -9.85
C PHE A 557 -6.75 -19.58 -11.30
N THR A 558 -6.94 -18.44 -11.94
CA THR A 558 -6.95 -18.31 -13.40
C THR A 558 -5.61 -17.91 -14.02
N SER A 559 -4.52 -17.74 -13.24
CA SER A 559 -3.22 -17.33 -13.78
C SER A 559 -2.01 -17.96 -13.07
N PRO A 560 -1.86 -19.30 -13.08
CA PRO A 560 -0.77 -19.99 -12.37
C PRO A 560 0.62 -19.83 -13.03
N ILE A 561 0.71 -19.38 -14.28
CA ILE A 561 2.00 -19.09 -14.93
C ILE A 561 2.67 -17.89 -14.28
N ARG A 562 1.87 -16.91 -13.84
CA ARG A 562 2.36 -15.61 -13.36
C ARG A 562 2.03 -15.29 -11.91
N ARG A 563 1.26 -16.13 -11.19
CA ARG A 563 0.94 -15.94 -9.77
C ARG A 563 1.07 -17.24 -8.99
N TYR A 564 1.90 -17.25 -7.97
CA TYR A 564 2.11 -18.44 -7.14
C TYR A 564 0.87 -18.89 -6.34
N PRO A 565 0.02 -17.99 -5.80
CA PRO A 565 -1.23 -18.43 -5.15
C PRO A 565 -2.15 -19.24 -6.07
N ASP A 566 -2.23 -18.90 -7.36
CA ASP A 566 -2.99 -19.68 -8.36
C ASP A 566 -2.37 -21.06 -8.55
N LEU A 567 -1.04 -21.16 -8.63
CA LEU A 567 -0.32 -22.44 -8.67
C LEU A 567 -0.63 -23.29 -7.41
N MET A 568 -0.69 -22.67 -6.23
CA MET A 568 -1.09 -23.34 -5.00
C MET A 568 -2.53 -23.83 -5.04
N VAL A 569 -3.48 -23.03 -5.52
CA VAL A 569 -4.87 -23.46 -5.74
C VAL A 569 -4.92 -24.68 -6.66
N HIS A 570 -4.21 -24.66 -7.78
CA HIS A 570 -4.13 -25.81 -8.70
C HIS A 570 -3.54 -27.05 -8.03
N ARG A 571 -2.53 -26.89 -7.19
CA ARG A 571 -1.93 -27.97 -6.41
C ARG A 571 -2.94 -28.55 -5.40
N MET A 572 -3.65 -27.72 -4.68
CA MET A 572 -4.70 -28.15 -3.76
C MET A 572 -5.84 -28.87 -4.47
N VAL A 573 -6.30 -28.36 -5.62
CA VAL A 573 -7.32 -29.05 -6.46
C VAL A 573 -6.87 -30.45 -6.87
N ARG A 574 -5.58 -30.62 -7.18
CA ARG A 574 -4.99 -31.91 -7.58
C ARG A 574 -4.83 -32.88 -6.40
N GLU A 575 -4.40 -32.37 -5.25
CA GLU A 575 -3.96 -33.18 -4.12
C GLU A 575 -5.12 -33.55 -3.17
N TYR A 576 -6.14 -32.69 -3.05
CA TYR A 576 -7.29 -32.99 -2.22
C TYR A 576 -8.04 -34.24 -2.70
N GLY A 577 -8.40 -35.08 -1.76
CA GLY A 577 -9.00 -36.38 -2.03
C GLY A 577 -8.01 -37.55 -1.99
N LYS A 578 -6.68 -37.31 -1.93
CA LYS A 578 -5.68 -38.39 -1.82
C LYS A 578 -5.57 -38.91 -0.38
N SER A 579 -5.43 -38.01 0.62
CA SER A 579 -5.41 -38.38 2.05
C SER A 579 -5.74 -37.19 2.93
N GLN A 580 -6.03 -37.46 4.22
CA GLN A 580 -6.24 -36.41 5.23
C GLN A 580 -4.96 -35.66 5.55
N GLU A 581 -3.80 -36.30 5.49
CA GLU A 581 -2.49 -35.70 5.75
C GLU A 581 -2.18 -34.51 4.81
N VAL A 582 -2.74 -34.53 3.60
CA VAL A 582 -2.63 -33.43 2.62
C VAL A 582 -3.28 -32.14 3.16
N ALA A 583 -4.44 -32.25 3.79
CA ALA A 583 -5.11 -31.08 4.37
C ALA A 583 -4.31 -30.49 5.53
N GLU A 584 -3.77 -31.36 6.42
CA GLU A 584 -2.94 -30.94 7.55
C GLU A 584 -1.64 -30.25 7.08
N HIS A 585 -1.04 -30.75 5.98
CA HIS A 585 0.12 -30.10 5.37
C HIS A 585 -0.21 -28.70 4.86
N PHE A 586 -1.29 -28.52 4.10
CA PHE A 586 -1.66 -27.20 3.58
C PHE A 586 -2.04 -26.22 4.70
N GLU A 587 -2.70 -26.67 5.77
CA GLU A 587 -3.01 -25.83 6.93
C GLU A 587 -1.74 -25.21 7.54
N GLN A 588 -0.61 -25.91 7.51
CA GLN A 588 0.67 -25.45 8.06
C GLN A 588 1.40 -24.47 7.14
N VAL A 589 1.34 -24.66 5.80
CA VAL A 589 2.17 -23.87 4.87
C VAL A 589 1.46 -22.63 4.30
N LEU A 590 0.12 -22.64 4.26
CA LEU A 590 -0.66 -21.56 3.62
C LEU A 590 -0.47 -20.17 4.26
N PRO A 591 -0.33 -20.02 5.60
CA PRO A 591 -0.11 -18.70 6.20
C PRO A 591 1.16 -18.00 5.67
N ASP A 592 2.27 -18.73 5.59
CA ASP A 592 3.54 -18.21 5.09
C ASP A 592 3.46 -17.88 3.60
N ILE A 593 2.86 -18.77 2.79
CA ILE A 593 2.66 -18.55 1.35
C ILE A 593 1.79 -17.32 1.10
N ALA A 594 0.69 -17.14 1.83
CA ALA A 594 -0.20 -15.99 1.69
C ALA A 594 0.51 -14.68 2.06
N SER A 595 1.28 -14.68 3.15
CA SER A 595 2.06 -13.53 3.59
C SER A 595 3.15 -13.15 2.58
N GLN A 596 3.94 -14.14 2.13
CA GLN A 596 5.00 -13.92 1.14
C GLN A 596 4.44 -13.43 -0.19
N SER A 597 3.38 -14.08 -0.71
CA SER A 597 2.75 -13.68 -1.97
C SER A 597 2.22 -12.26 -1.93
N SER A 598 1.57 -11.87 -0.82
CA SER A 598 1.08 -10.48 -0.65
C SER A 598 2.23 -9.46 -0.56
N SER A 599 3.35 -9.84 0.07
CA SER A 599 4.54 -8.97 0.16
C SER A 599 5.22 -8.80 -1.20
N ARG A 600 5.37 -9.90 -1.98
CA ARG A 600 5.98 -9.86 -3.31
C ARG A 600 5.12 -9.12 -4.33
N GLU A 601 3.80 -9.29 -4.27
CA GLU A 601 2.87 -8.53 -5.11
C GLU A 601 3.00 -7.02 -4.87
N ARG A 602 3.06 -6.57 -3.61
CA ARG A 602 3.28 -5.14 -3.29
C ARG A 602 4.59 -4.63 -3.86
N ARG A 603 5.68 -5.40 -3.69
CA ARG A 603 6.99 -5.07 -4.24
C ARG A 603 6.95 -4.93 -5.77
N ALA A 604 6.24 -5.84 -6.46
CA ALA A 604 6.05 -5.77 -7.91
C ALA A 604 5.31 -4.50 -8.33
N ILE A 605 4.19 -4.18 -7.65
CA ILE A 605 3.41 -2.96 -7.90
C ILE A 605 4.24 -1.70 -7.64
N ASP A 606 5.05 -1.68 -6.59
CA ASP A 606 5.91 -0.53 -6.29
C ASP A 606 6.99 -0.35 -7.36
N ALA A 607 7.59 -1.45 -7.87
CA ALA A 607 8.54 -1.43 -8.98
C ALA A 607 7.89 -0.93 -10.29
N GLU A 608 6.71 -1.43 -10.63
CA GLU A 608 5.93 -0.99 -11.80
C GLU A 608 5.65 0.51 -11.74
N ARG A 609 5.20 1.02 -10.57
CA ARG A 609 4.92 2.45 -10.35
C ARG A 609 6.18 3.32 -10.43
N GLU A 610 7.30 2.86 -9.85
CA GLU A 610 8.56 3.61 -9.90
C GLU A 610 9.09 3.70 -11.34
N VAL A 611 9.05 2.60 -12.09
CA VAL A 611 9.42 2.58 -13.52
C VAL A 611 8.48 3.47 -14.33
N GLU A 612 7.18 3.40 -14.09
CA GLU A 612 6.18 4.24 -14.77
C GLU A 612 6.44 5.74 -14.51
N ALA A 613 6.63 6.13 -13.25
CA ALA A 613 6.93 7.51 -12.86
C ALA A 613 8.25 8.00 -13.51
N MET A 614 9.29 7.17 -13.48
CA MET A 614 10.58 7.46 -14.12
C MET A 614 10.42 7.68 -15.64
N LYS A 615 9.69 6.79 -16.32
CA LYS A 615 9.48 6.89 -17.77
C LYS A 615 8.55 8.05 -18.17
N LYS A 616 7.54 8.36 -17.36
CA LYS A 616 6.71 9.56 -17.55
C LYS A 616 7.52 10.85 -17.38
N ALA A 617 8.41 10.89 -16.38
CA ALA A 617 9.29 12.03 -16.18
C ALA A 617 10.31 12.15 -17.33
N GLU A 618 10.93 11.05 -17.78
CA GLU A 618 11.82 11.02 -18.95
C GLU A 618 11.12 11.54 -20.22
N TYR A 619 9.86 11.15 -20.43
CA TYR A 619 9.06 11.66 -21.54
C TYR A 619 8.86 13.18 -21.45
N MET A 620 8.54 13.68 -20.25
CA MET A 620 8.25 15.11 -20.04
C MET A 620 9.51 16.01 -20.05
N GLU A 621 10.72 15.45 -19.95
CA GLU A 621 11.95 16.24 -20.10
C GLU A 621 12.01 16.95 -21.47
N ASP A 622 11.50 16.32 -22.53
CA ASP A 622 11.45 16.88 -23.89
C ASP A 622 10.38 17.98 -24.05
N TYR A 623 9.46 18.14 -23.07
CA TYR A 623 8.33 19.10 -23.10
C TYR A 623 8.44 20.22 -22.05
N VAL A 624 9.61 20.39 -21.43
CA VAL A 624 9.84 21.47 -20.46
C VAL A 624 9.66 22.82 -21.12
N GLY A 625 8.82 23.67 -20.52
CA GLY A 625 8.46 24.99 -21.04
C GLY A 625 7.14 25.04 -21.82
N GLU A 626 6.54 23.91 -22.14
CA GLU A 626 5.24 23.83 -22.82
C GLU A 626 4.06 23.99 -21.87
N GLU A 627 2.92 24.41 -22.40
CA GLU A 627 1.68 24.66 -21.66
C GLU A 627 0.62 23.64 -22.03
N TYR A 628 -0.12 23.16 -21.00
CA TYR A 628 -1.16 22.16 -21.15
C TYR A 628 -2.41 22.51 -20.35
N ASP A 629 -3.54 22.02 -20.83
CA ASP A 629 -4.77 21.94 -20.05
C ASP A 629 -4.72 20.64 -19.25
N ALA A 630 -5.08 20.70 -17.97
CA ALA A 630 -4.90 19.62 -17.04
C ALA A 630 -6.02 19.60 -15.98
N VAL A 631 -6.13 18.53 -15.22
CA VAL A 631 -7.13 18.36 -14.16
C VAL A 631 -6.44 18.23 -12.82
N VAL A 632 -6.94 18.91 -11.79
CA VAL A 632 -6.43 18.76 -10.42
C VAL A 632 -6.81 17.37 -9.91
N SER A 633 -5.84 16.49 -9.76
CA SER A 633 -6.02 15.10 -9.27
C SER A 633 -6.02 15.01 -7.74
N SER A 634 -5.29 15.93 -7.06
CA SER A 634 -5.25 15.97 -5.60
C SER A 634 -4.89 17.36 -5.07
N VAL A 635 -5.44 17.70 -3.90
CA VAL A 635 -5.14 18.94 -3.19
C VAL A 635 -4.58 18.61 -1.82
N VAL A 636 -3.37 19.09 -1.53
CA VAL A 636 -2.63 18.80 -0.30
C VAL A 636 -2.11 20.09 0.35
N LYS A 637 -1.67 20.02 1.60
CA LYS A 637 -1.17 21.21 2.34
C LYS A 637 0.00 21.93 1.65
N PHE A 638 0.79 21.21 0.88
CA PHE A 638 1.99 21.73 0.21
C PHE A 638 1.79 22.01 -1.28
N GLY A 639 0.58 21.82 -1.83
CA GLY A 639 0.31 22.14 -3.24
C GLY A 639 -0.83 21.37 -3.88
N LEU A 640 -0.76 21.27 -5.20
CA LEU A 640 -1.72 20.58 -6.06
C LEU A 640 -1.00 19.52 -6.87
N PHE A 641 -1.54 18.31 -6.90
CA PHE A 641 -1.20 17.36 -7.96
C PHE A 641 -2.16 17.56 -9.13
N VAL A 642 -1.61 17.50 -10.31
CA VAL A 642 -2.33 17.83 -11.54
C VAL A 642 -2.01 16.79 -12.59
N GLU A 643 -3.03 16.27 -13.25
CA GLU A 643 -2.93 15.20 -14.24
C GLU A 643 -3.24 15.74 -15.64
N LEU A 644 -2.37 15.42 -16.58
CA LEU A 644 -2.52 15.67 -18.01
C LEU A 644 -3.47 14.65 -18.66
N PRO A 645 -4.03 14.92 -19.85
CA PRO A 645 -4.90 13.97 -20.56
C PRO A 645 -4.27 12.60 -20.85
N ASN A 646 -2.93 12.51 -20.90
CA ASN A 646 -2.17 11.28 -21.09
C ASN A 646 -1.77 10.60 -19.77
N THR A 647 -2.42 10.95 -18.66
CA THR A 647 -2.17 10.41 -17.29
C THR A 647 -0.81 10.77 -16.68
N VAL A 648 -0.08 11.71 -17.24
CA VAL A 648 1.11 12.25 -16.59
C VAL A 648 0.69 13.17 -15.44
N GLU A 649 1.12 12.84 -14.22
CA GLU A 649 0.84 13.64 -13.03
C GLU A 649 2.08 14.43 -12.60
N GLY A 650 1.89 15.68 -12.19
CA GLY A 650 2.95 16.55 -11.67
C GLY A 650 2.47 17.43 -10.53
N LEU A 651 3.42 18.03 -9.80
CA LEU A 651 3.19 18.86 -8.63
C LEU A 651 3.27 20.36 -8.96
N ILE A 652 2.24 21.10 -8.59
CA ILE A 652 2.34 22.56 -8.40
C ILE A 652 2.55 22.80 -6.92
N HIS A 653 3.79 23.06 -6.50
CA HIS A 653 4.09 23.36 -5.12
C HIS A 653 3.44 24.68 -4.68
N ILE A 654 2.93 24.78 -3.46
CA ILE A 654 2.18 25.95 -2.95
C ILE A 654 2.98 27.25 -3.04
N THR A 655 4.31 27.18 -3.00
CA THR A 655 5.21 28.34 -3.18
C THR A 655 5.25 28.87 -4.60
N ASN A 656 4.85 28.05 -5.59
CA ASN A 656 4.80 28.42 -7.02
C ASN A 656 3.43 28.99 -7.42
N LEU A 657 2.48 29.07 -6.47
CA LEU A 657 1.21 29.75 -6.67
C LEU A 657 1.39 31.28 -6.49
N PRO A 658 0.57 32.10 -7.18
CA PRO A 658 0.80 33.56 -7.28
C PRO A 658 0.56 34.34 -5.96
N GLU A 659 -0.01 33.72 -4.96
CA GLU A 659 -0.28 34.30 -3.65
C GLU A 659 -0.26 33.25 -2.54
N PHE A 660 -0.54 33.67 -1.29
CA PHE A 660 -0.71 32.73 -0.17
C PHE A 660 -2.08 32.04 -0.26
N TYR A 661 -2.08 30.71 -0.09
CA TYR A 661 -3.27 29.86 -0.14
C TYR A 661 -3.49 29.16 1.20
N HIS A 662 -4.75 29.15 1.63
CA HIS A 662 -5.19 28.42 2.81
C HIS A 662 -5.74 27.05 2.41
N PHE A 663 -5.17 25.99 2.98
CA PHE A 663 -5.66 24.63 2.80
C PHE A 663 -6.83 24.35 3.73
N ASN A 664 -7.93 23.87 3.17
CA ASN A 664 -9.09 23.35 3.92
C ASN A 664 -9.10 21.83 3.83
N GLU A 665 -8.79 21.16 4.94
CA GLU A 665 -8.72 19.70 5.01
C GLU A 665 -10.08 19.01 4.81
N ARG A 666 -11.18 19.69 5.20
CA ARG A 666 -12.53 19.11 5.09
C ARG A 666 -13.01 19.01 3.65
N ASP A 667 -12.78 20.06 2.86
CA ASP A 667 -13.30 20.18 1.50
C ASP A 667 -12.20 19.91 0.46
N LEU A 668 -10.98 19.58 0.91
CA LEU A 668 -9.77 19.36 0.08
C LEU A 668 -9.60 20.49 -0.95
N THR A 669 -9.56 21.74 -0.45
CA THR A 669 -9.41 22.93 -1.28
C THR A 669 -8.23 23.79 -0.86
N LEU A 670 -7.61 24.45 -1.84
CA LEU A 670 -6.67 25.56 -1.61
C LEU A 670 -7.33 26.87 -2.04
N ARG A 671 -7.45 27.82 -1.13
CA ARG A 671 -8.09 29.10 -1.39
C ARG A 671 -7.11 30.26 -1.24
N GLY A 672 -7.01 31.08 -2.28
CA GLY A 672 -6.20 32.30 -2.29
C GLY A 672 -6.71 33.34 -1.30
N GLU A 673 -5.79 33.93 -0.53
CA GLU A 673 -6.11 34.91 0.51
C GLU A 673 -6.64 36.22 -0.06
N LYS A 674 -6.08 36.66 -1.18
CA LYS A 674 -6.40 37.95 -1.81
C LYS A 674 -7.39 37.83 -2.96
N SER A 675 -7.11 36.93 -3.93
CA SER A 675 -7.94 36.75 -5.12
C SER A 675 -9.26 36.01 -4.82
N GLY A 676 -9.25 35.13 -3.83
CA GLY A 676 -10.32 34.17 -3.57
C GLY A 676 -10.39 33.03 -4.61
N VAL A 677 -9.38 32.91 -5.49
CA VAL A 677 -9.26 31.77 -6.40
C VAL A 677 -9.16 30.51 -5.56
N THR A 678 -10.01 29.55 -5.87
CA THR A 678 -10.09 28.30 -5.11
C THR A 678 -9.82 27.13 -6.04
N PHE A 679 -8.84 26.31 -5.69
CA PHE A 679 -8.54 25.05 -6.37
C PHE A 679 -9.21 23.90 -5.67
N ARG A 680 -9.81 23.00 -6.47
CA ARG A 680 -10.52 21.80 -6.02
C ARG A 680 -10.09 20.62 -6.87
N VAL A 681 -10.18 19.44 -6.32
CA VAL A 681 -9.98 18.20 -7.08
C VAL A 681 -11.05 18.11 -8.17
N GLY A 682 -10.66 17.65 -9.38
CA GLY A 682 -11.50 17.60 -10.58
C GLY A 682 -11.64 18.91 -11.36
N GLN A 683 -11.03 20.00 -10.89
CA GLN A 683 -11.05 21.28 -11.60
C GLN A 683 -10.06 21.26 -12.76
N GLN A 684 -10.53 21.73 -13.94
CA GLN A 684 -9.61 22.03 -15.04
C GLN A 684 -8.81 23.28 -14.72
N ILE A 685 -7.52 23.22 -15.02
CA ILE A 685 -6.58 24.33 -14.89
C ILE A 685 -5.58 24.31 -16.05
N ARG A 686 -4.97 25.46 -16.32
CA ARG A 686 -3.88 25.54 -17.27
C ARG A 686 -2.54 25.56 -16.54
N ILE A 687 -1.60 24.77 -17.05
CA ILE A 687 -0.28 24.61 -16.44
C ILE A 687 0.82 24.79 -17.47
N LYS A 688 2.04 25.01 -16.97
CA LYS A 688 3.26 24.96 -17.72
C LYS A 688 4.22 23.98 -17.07
N VAL A 689 4.91 23.18 -17.87
CA VAL A 689 5.94 22.26 -17.40
C VAL A 689 7.18 23.05 -17.02
N GLU A 690 7.55 23.05 -15.74
CA GLU A 690 8.73 23.77 -15.24
C GLU A 690 9.97 22.88 -15.15
N ARG A 691 9.79 21.64 -14.72
CA ARG A 691 10.86 20.68 -14.56
C ARG A 691 10.31 19.26 -14.68
N ALA A 692 11.05 18.42 -15.33
CA ALA A 692 10.90 16.97 -15.23
C ALA A 692 12.27 16.37 -14.94
N ASP A 693 12.32 15.29 -14.17
CA ASP A 693 13.57 14.70 -13.72
C ASP A 693 13.43 13.17 -13.69
N LYS A 694 13.99 12.52 -14.69
CA LYS A 694 14.01 11.06 -14.82
C LYS A 694 14.57 10.37 -13.58
N MET A 695 15.59 10.94 -12.93
CA MET A 695 16.27 10.29 -11.80
C MET A 695 15.39 10.20 -10.55
N THR A 696 14.52 11.20 -10.36
CA THR A 696 13.62 11.26 -9.21
C THR A 696 12.19 10.83 -9.54
N GLY A 697 11.84 10.73 -10.84
CA GLY A 697 10.47 10.52 -11.28
C GLY A 697 9.55 11.73 -11.01
N GLU A 698 10.11 12.88 -10.59
CA GLU A 698 9.34 14.07 -10.21
C GLU A 698 9.12 14.99 -11.42
N ILE A 699 7.89 15.51 -11.53
CA ILE A 699 7.49 16.50 -12.54
C ILE A 699 6.90 17.71 -11.80
N ASP A 700 7.47 18.88 -12.02
CA ASP A 700 7.00 20.14 -11.43
C ASP A 700 6.28 20.97 -12.49
N PHE A 701 5.09 21.43 -12.13
CA PHE A 701 4.30 22.34 -12.94
C PHE A 701 4.19 23.72 -12.30
N SER A 702 3.96 24.75 -13.11
CA SER A 702 3.49 26.06 -12.67
C SER A 702 2.06 26.31 -13.12
N TYR A 703 1.32 27.03 -12.31
CA TYR A 703 -0.06 27.42 -12.61
C TYR A 703 -0.09 28.63 -13.54
N ILE A 704 -0.97 28.58 -14.55
CA ILE A 704 -1.27 29.70 -15.45
C ILE A 704 -2.71 30.12 -15.21
N PRO A 705 -2.97 31.41 -14.86
CA PRO A 705 -4.35 31.92 -14.73
C PRO A 705 -5.14 31.73 -16.03
N SER A 706 -6.37 31.22 -15.92
CA SER A 706 -7.20 30.88 -17.06
C SER A 706 -8.68 31.18 -16.79
N GLU A 707 -9.53 31.01 -17.80
CA GLU A 707 -11.00 31.15 -17.70
C GLU A 707 -11.66 30.11 -16.78
N TRP A 708 -10.96 29.02 -16.44
CA TRP A 708 -11.44 27.98 -15.53
C TRP A 708 -11.24 28.30 -14.05
N ASP A 709 -10.70 29.48 -13.75
CA ASP A 709 -10.44 29.89 -12.36
C ASP A 709 -11.75 30.16 -11.61
N VAL A 710 -11.98 29.37 -10.57
CA VAL A 710 -13.16 29.52 -9.72
C VAL A 710 -12.88 30.54 -8.62
N VAL A 711 -13.51 31.72 -8.72
CA VAL A 711 -13.43 32.76 -7.69
C VAL A 711 -14.60 32.68 -6.73
N GLU A 712 -14.36 32.20 -5.51
CA GLU A 712 -15.36 32.23 -4.45
C GLU A 712 -15.38 33.59 -3.75
N LYS A 713 -16.47 34.35 -3.91
CA LYS A 713 -16.70 35.59 -3.18
C LYS A 713 -16.80 35.26 -1.67
N GLY A 714 -15.78 35.67 -0.91
CA GLY A 714 -15.71 35.44 0.52
C GLY A 714 -16.98 35.88 1.24
N LEU A 715 -17.57 35.02 2.04
CA LEU A 715 -18.46 35.39 3.10
C LEU A 715 -17.68 36.38 3.99
N LYS A 716 -18.01 37.69 3.89
CA LYS A 716 -17.46 38.71 4.79
C LYS A 716 -17.70 38.22 6.21
N SER A 717 -16.65 37.85 6.91
CA SER A 717 -16.69 37.67 8.34
C SER A 717 -17.25 38.95 8.92
N LYS A 718 -18.44 38.90 9.52
CA LYS A 718 -18.93 39.99 10.36
C LYS A 718 -17.93 40.12 11.50
N GLY A 719 -16.97 41.02 11.30
CA GLY A 719 -16.09 41.47 12.33
C GLY A 719 -16.95 41.99 13.47
N ARG A 720 -16.81 41.41 14.64
CA ARG A 720 -17.24 42.00 15.89
C ARG A 720 -16.43 43.30 16.06
N GLU A 721 -16.93 44.42 15.54
CA GLU A 721 -16.52 45.74 16.01
C GLU A 721 -16.79 45.83 17.51
N ARG A 722 -15.73 45.76 18.27
CA ARG A 722 -15.72 46.25 19.67
C ARG A 722 -15.77 47.76 19.60
N ASP A 723 -16.97 48.31 19.61
CA ASP A 723 -17.15 49.73 19.86
C ASP A 723 -17.11 49.96 21.38
N GLY A 724 -16.01 50.53 21.81
CA GLY A 724 -15.88 51.08 23.15
C GLY A 724 -16.17 52.57 23.11
N ASN A 725 -17.32 53.02 23.58
CA ASN A 725 -17.36 54.23 24.34
C ASN A 725 -18.71 54.51 25.03
N ARG A 726 -18.58 54.64 26.36
CA ARG A 726 -19.15 55.64 27.28
C ARG A 726 -20.63 55.95 27.28
N ARG A 727 -21.19 55.63 28.46
CA ARG A 727 -21.89 56.50 29.44
C ARG A 727 -23.09 57.31 29.01
N ASP A 728 -24.09 57.06 29.81
CA ASP A 728 -25.08 57.97 30.35
C ASP A 728 -26.38 58.19 29.61
N ARG A 729 -27.40 57.76 30.23
CA ARG A 729 -28.57 58.46 30.79
C ARG A 729 -29.85 57.60 30.75
N ARG A 730 -30.19 57.18 31.95
CA ARG A 730 -31.44 57.40 32.71
C ARG A 730 -32.76 57.48 31.94
N ARG A 731 -33.63 56.57 32.40
CA ARG A 731 -35.01 56.77 32.84
C ARG A 731 -36.16 56.80 31.86
N LYS A 732 -37.14 56.01 32.35
CA LYS A 732 -38.62 56.19 32.25
C LYS A 732 -39.25 55.59 30.99
N ASP A 733 -40.34 54.97 31.01
CA ASP A 733 -41.39 54.60 31.96
C ASP A 733 -42.30 53.61 31.25
N LYS A 734 -42.76 52.64 32.01
CA LYS A 734 -44.10 52.15 32.20
C LYS A 734 -45.09 51.94 31.05
N LYS A 735 -45.61 50.75 31.14
CA LYS A 735 -47.03 50.35 31.19
C LYS A 735 -47.61 49.63 30.01
N VAL A 736 -48.06 48.42 30.35
CA VAL A 736 -49.44 47.88 30.39
C VAL A 736 -50.03 47.55 29.00
N SER A 737 -50.42 46.31 28.74
CA SER A 737 -51.55 45.51 29.21
C SER A 737 -51.60 44.18 28.48
N LYS A 738 -51.75 43.06 29.19
CA LYS A 738 -52.97 42.26 29.40
C LYS A 738 -53.65 41.62 28.18
N GLY A 739 -53.84 40.35 28.30
CA GLY A 739 -54.90 39.55 27.78
C GLY A 739 -54.42 38.17 27.31
N SER A 740 -54.42 37.12 28.17
CA SER A 740 -55.43 36.11 28.46
C SER A 740 -55.86 35.36 27.19
N THR A 741 -55.75 34.06 27.10
CA THR A 741 -56.39 32.93 27.75
C THR A 741 -55.85 31.63 27.14
N ALA A 742 -55.37 30.68 27.88
CA ALA A 742 -56.03 29.53 28.49
C ALA A 742 -56.15 28.25 27.64
N ARG A 743 -55.57 27.21 28.22
CA ARG A 743 -55.97 25.76 28.15
C ARG A 743 -55.68 25.00 26.88
N LYS A 744 -55.15 23.81 26.85
CA LYS A 744 -55.21 22.67 27.82
C LYS A 744 -54.09 21.64 27.52
N ASP A 745 -53.73 20.94 28.53
CA ASP A 745 -52.98 19.70 28.69
C ASP A 745 -53.09 18.69 27.53
N ASP A 746 -51.95 18.06 27.19
CA ASP A 746 -51.94 16.60 27.28
C ASP A 746 -50.49 16.08 27.50
N LYS A 747 -50.38 15.21 28.48
CA LYS A 747 -49.18 14.49 28.90
C LYS A 747 -48.96 13.32 27.93
N ARG A 748 -47.77 13.19 27.35
CA ARG A 748 -47.20 11.87 27.10
C ARG A 748 -45.73 11.86 27.44
N LYS A 749 -45.44 11.05 28.43
CA LYS A 749 -44.12 10.58 28.80
C LYS A 749 -43.60 9.66 27.68
N ASP A 750 -42.43 9.92 27.17
CA ASP A 750 -41.61 8.88 26.59
C ASP A 750 -40.18 9.00 27.09
N SER A 751 -39.74 7.88 27.57
CA SER A 751 -38.50 7.60 28.25
C SER A 751 -37.34 7.58 27.25
N PHE A 752 -36.41 8.51 27.35
CA PHE A 752 -35.13 8.40 26.67
C PHE A 752 -34.21 7.46 27.45
N SER A 753 -33.99 6.28 26.92
CA SER A 753 -32.96 5.37 27.35
C SER A 753 -31.58 5.94 26.94
N LYS A 754 -30.75 6.21 27.93
CA LYS A 754 -29.35 6.58 27.75
C LYS A 754 -28.59 5.39 27.15
N SER A 755 -28.26 5.44 25.88
CA SER A 755 -27.27 4.53 25.29
C SER A 755 -25.89 4.87 25.87
N LYS A 756 -25.30 3.87 26.51
CA LYS A 756 -23.91 3.94 27.00
C LYS A 756 -22.98 4.02 25.79
N LYS A 757 -22.32 5.17 25.59
CA LYS A 757 -21.17 5.27 24.70
C LYS A 757 -20.11 4.26 25.13
N LYS A 758 -19.82 3.28 24.28
CA LYS A 758 -18.63 2.43 24.40
C LYS A 758 -17.42 3.36 24.29
N LYS A 759 -16.63 3.43 25.36
CA LYS A 759 -15.32 4.07 25.37
C LYS A 759 -14.42 3.28 24.44
N GLY A 760 -13.96 3.88 23.34
CA GLY A 760 -12.93 3.32 22.49
C GLY A 760 -11.69 2.95 23.31
N LYS A 761 -11.03 1.85 22.97
CA LYS A 761 -9.76 1.43 23.57
C LYS A 761 -8.74 2.54 23.40
N LYS A 762 -8.07 2.91 24.48
CA LYS A 762 -6.95 3.88 24.42
C LYS A 762 -5.75 3.21 23.77
N PRO A 763 -4.98 3.90 22.93
CA PRO A 763 -3.76 3.35 22.35
C PRO A 763 -2.83 2.79 23.44
N PHE A 764 -2.20 1.66 23.14
CA PHE A 764 -1.36 0.87 24.06
C PHE A 764 -0.27 1.70 24.73
N TYR A 765 0.42 2.56 23.98
CA TYR A 765 1.47 3.43 24.52
C TYR A 765 0.98 4.41 25.61
N LYS A 766 -0.32 4.78 25.63
CA LYS A 766 -0.91 5.60 26.70
C LYS A 766 -1.08 4.80 28.01
N GLU A 767 -1.27 3.50 27.93
CA GLU A 767 -1.31 2.61 29.11
C GLU A 767 0.09 2.38 29.67
N VAL A 768 1.08 2.18 28.78
CA VAL A 768 2.48 1.97 29.15
C VAL A 768 3.04 3.20 29.86
N ALA A 769 2.84 4.40 29.29
CA ALA A 769 3.29 5.64 29.91
C ALA A 769 2.65 5.90 31.28
N LYS A 770 1.38 5.47 31.50
CA LYS A 770 0.71 5.60 32.80
C LYS A 770 1.18 4.56 33.83
N LYS A 771 1.55 3.35 33.40
CA LYS A 771 2.10 2.33 34.29
C LYS A 771 3.50 2.69 34.79
N GLY A 772 4.34 3.31 33.96
CA GLY A 772 5.64 3.82 34.35
C GLY A 772 5.60 4.90 35.45
N VAL A 773 4.55 5.71 35.45
CA VAL A 773 4.37 6.78 36.48
C VAL A 773 3.73 6.26 37.78
N LYS A 774 3.03 5.11 37.77
CA LYS A 774 2.36 4.56 38.97
C LYS A 774 3.26 3.74 39.86
N HIS A 775 4.40 3.21 39.41
CA HIS A 775 5.30 2.42 40.25
C HIS A 775 6.19 3.24 41.18
N GLY A 776 6.16 4.57 41.14
CA GLY A 776 6.88 5.46 42.03
C GLY A 776 6.15 5.87 43.32
N LYS A 777 4.91 5.41 43.56
CA LYS A 777 4.11 5.77 44.75
C LYS A 777 3.49 4.59 45.48
N GLY A 778 4.22 3.52 45.69
CA GLY A 778 3.78 2.35 46.48
C GLY A 778 4.27 2.44 47.93
N ARG A 779 3.48 2.99 48.84
CA ARG A 779 3.66 2.93 50.29
C ARG A 779 3.67 1.48 50.77
N ARG A 780 4.75 1.06 51.39
CA ARG A 780 4.77 -0.13 52.28
C ARG A 780 3.77 0.06 53.44
N LYS A 781 2.72 -0.74 53.49
CA LYS A 781 2.03 -1.06 54.75
C LYS A 781 2.49 -2.44 55.14
N GLY A 782 3.14 -2.49 56.28
CA GLY A 782 3.48 -3.74 56.94
C GLY A 782 2.22 -4.46 57.42
N SER A 783 2.25 -5.78 57.39
CA SER A 783 1.43 -6.64 58.28
C SER A 783 2.35 -7.69 58.91
N ARG A 784 2.43 -7.58 60.23
CA ARG A 784 2.85 -8.67 61.12
C ARG A 784 1.77 -9.78 61.15
N THR A 785 2.27 -10.97 61.36
CA THR A 785 1.75 -12.12 62.15
C THR A 785 1.46 -13.33 61.28
N LYS A 786 1.96 -14.37 61.62
CA LYS A 786 2.42 -15.42 62.47
C LYS A 786 3.09 -16.50 61.66
#